data_2da79e45da1ccfb553eca0b09f6c54dc
#
_entry.id   2da79e45da1ccfb553eca0b09f6c54dc
#
_cell.length_a   1.000
_cell.length_b   1.000
_cell.length_c   1.000
_cell.angle_alpha   90.00
_cell.angle_beta   90.00
_cell.angle_gamma   90.00
#
_symmetry.space_group_name_H-M   'P 1'
#
loop_
_entity.id
_entity.type
_entity.pdbx_description
1 polymer ?
#
loop_
_entity_poly.entity_id
_entity_poly.type
_entity_poly.pdbx_seq_one_letter_code
_entity_poly.pdbx_strand_id
1 'polypeptide(L)'
;NDMENGTVYWSNWQGLSDVTSIMQTQRGLGASKVSAPSVGGTINIVTKGIDAKRGGFMSYGMGNDGYNKIAFSISTGLMSNGWAITLLGSRTWGDGYIQGTGFEGYNYFANISKRIGENHQLSFTAFGAPQKHWQRSGSLTMAGWQEVKKYMNNGVHFSRYNATYGYDDFGNQKSGSDYNQYHKPQISLNHVWQIDHKSSLSSVAYVSIGRGFGNTAEPDVNSSYSYTDLTRGAYNGALTTTFRRENGTFDYGKVMSENALVTDKNDPRYNADSYTGSQLIIAENRNYHNWVGLVSTYSTNFKDCIDFYAGGDVRYYNGIHQAVISDLMGGEYFIDATRTTSVDPKYNYHANDVNWRNEKLGIGDVVYRDYEGRVIQEGVFAQAEYNKGNWAAFLSGSLNCTSYKRIDHFYYDETNNESALVSFAGGTIKTGFNYNINNWNNVFVNVGYISRAPKFSYGAFMSSNTSNVLNVNAKNEQVASAEVGYGFHNEIINVMVNGYFTEWMDKAMTKTGTTDQQEDYFMNMTGVNARHMGVEVEFKARPTKWLELSAMFSWGDWTWDSDSVKGYMFDEKGTPLAFNEKQNGVTSTPASAIGAEDHAWAMVNMKGIHVGGSAQTTANLGLTFKPFKGFRIGADYTLYDRNYAYYSFSGSNLLQPWKIPTGGCLDMRASYSFEIGKVRATLSGNINNVLNQLYIEKAWNPETVSQNIKEVNADNVYFYFAKGTTYNIRLKINF
;
A
#
# COMPACT_ATOMS: atom_id res chain seq x y z
N ASN A 1 -5.88 -4.03 -6.62
CA ASN A 1 -5.95 -3.00 -5.57
C ASN A 1 -7.02 -3.42 -4.56
N ASP A 2 -6.82 -3.12 -3.30
CA ASP A 2 -7.84 -3.24 -2.27
C ASP A 2 -9.04 -2.34 -2.63
N MET A 3 -10.27 -2.85 -2.49
CA MET A 3 -11.47 -2.13 -2.96
C MET A 3 -11.92 -1.02 -2.01
N GLU A 4 -11.52 -1.06 -0.75
CA GLU A 4 -11.88 -0.05 0.25
C GLU A 4 -10.92 1.14 0.24
N ASN A 5 -9.62 0.90 0.10
CA ASN A 5 -8.59 1.94 0.20
C ASN A 5 -7.76 2.17 -1.07
N GLY A 6 -7.93 1.34 -2.10
CA GLY A 6 -7.23 1.46 -3.38
C GLY A 6 -5.74 1.07 -3.35
N THR A 7 -5.24 0.53 -2.25
CA THR A 7 -3.81 0.20 -2.07
C THR A 7 -3.45 -1.15 -2.69
N VAL A 8 -2.25 -1.27 -3.23
CA VAL A 8 -1.65 -2.54 -3.63
C VAL A 8 -0.65 -2.98 -2.56
N TYR A 9 -0.93 -4.08 -1.90
CA TYR A 9 -0.03 -4.69 -0.93
C TYR A 9 0.88 -5.69 -1.64
N TRP A 10 2.06 -5.26 -2.05
CA TRP A 10 2.99 -6.05 -2.87
C TRP A 10 3.46 -7.34 -2.21
N SER A 11 3.46 -7.43 -0.88
CA SER A 11 3.77 -8.67 -0.15
C SER A 11 2.84 -9.84 -0.51
N ASN A 12 1.58 -9.57 -0.87
CA ASN A 12 0.61 -10.57 -1.31
C ASN A 12 0.88 -11.10 -2.74
N TRP A 13 1.80 -10.47 -3.47
CA TRP A 13 2.20 -10.81 -4.84
C TRP A 13 3.66 -11.28 -4.92
N GLN A 14 4.24 -11.67 -3.79
CA GLN A 14 5.60 -12.20 -3.73
C GLN A 14 5.74 -13.37 -4.72
N GLY A 15 6.82 -13.38 -5.51
CA GLY A 15 7.06 -14.42 -6.51
C GLY A 15 6.28 -14.26 -7.83
N LEU A 16 5.42 -13.24 -7.99
CA LEU A 16 4.74 -12.97 -9.26
C LEU A 16 5.74 -12.84 -10.42
N SER A 17 6.91 -12.28 -10.18
CA SER A 17 8.01 -12.17 -11.17
C SER A 17 8.49 -13.50 -11.73
N ASP A 18 8.40 -14.59 -10.96
CA ASP A 18 8.85 -15.92 -11.40
C ASP A 18 7.91 -16.52 -12.44
N VAL A 19 6.64 -16.11 -12.44
CA VAL A 19 5.59 -16.58 -13.36
C VAL A 19 5.26 -15.57 -14.46
N THR A 20 5.83 -14.37 -14.39
CA THR A 20 5.58 -13.32 -15.38
C THR A 20 6.19 -13.68 -16.74
N SER A 21 5.39 -13.58 -17.79
CA SER A 21 5.82 -13.64 -19.17
C SER A 21 6.16 -12.26 -19.71
N ILE A 22 5.26 -11.29 -19.48
CA ILE A 22 5.39 -9.91 -19.93
C ILE A 22 4.96 -8.99 -18.81
N MET A 23 5.72 -7.93 -18.56
CA MET A 23 5.33 -6.79 -17.75
C MET A 23 5.41 -5.52 -18.57
N GLN A 24 4.29 -4.84 -18.70
CA GLN A 24 4.17 -3.56 -19.39
C GLN A 24 3.84 -2.48 -18.39
N THR A 25 4.65 -1.46 -18.35
CA THR A 25 4.38 -0.24 -17.56
C THR A 25 4.10 0.89 -18.52
N GLN A 26 2.93 1.48 -18.41
CA GLN A 26 2.57 2.69 -19.14
C GLN A 26 2.46 3.82 -18.13
N ARG A 27 3.22 4.88 -18.32
CA ARG A 27 3.16 6.10 -17.52
C ARG A 27 2.07 7.00 -18.03
N GLY A 28 1.53 7.83 -17.14
CA GLY A 28 0.61 8.91 -17.45
C GLY A 28 -0.73 8.46 -18.02
N LEU A 29 -1.26 9.28 -18.92
CA LEU A 29 -2.63 9.19 -19.44
C LEU A 29 -2.83 8.21 -20.60
N GLY A 30 -1.99 7.22 -20.76
CA GLY A 30 -2.13 6.30 -21.88
C GLY A 30 -3.47 5.57 -21.95
N ALA A 31 -3.72 4.96 -23.10
CA ALA A 31 -4.90 4.14 -23.37
C ALA A 31 -5.05 2.99 -22.37
N SER A 32 -6.24 2.81 -21.79
CA SER A 32 -6.52 1.84 -20.73
C SER A 32 -7.76 1.04 -21.09
N LYS A 33 -7.60 -0.29 -21.24
CA LYS A 33 -8.68 -1.23 -21.61
C LYS A 33 -9.41 -1.77 -20.38
N VAL A 34 -9.74 -0.89 -19.43
CA VAL A 34 -10.49 -1.21 -18.21
C VAL A 34 -11.36 -0.03 -17.82
N SER A 35 -12.47 -0.30 -17.13
CA SER A 35 -13.38 0.75 -16.63
C SER A 35 -12.82 1.48 -15.42
N ALA A 36 -11.93 0.83 -14.64
CA ALA A 36 -11.36 1.38 -13.44
C ALA A 36 -10.47 2.61 -13.75
N PRO A 37 -10.69 3.75 -13.07
CA PRO A 37 -9.94 4.97 -13.32
C PRO A 37 -8.47 4.82 -12.91
N SER A 38 -7.56 5.24 -13.81
CA SER A 38 -6.11 5.23 -13.60
C SER A 38 -5.52 6.59 -13.93
N VAL A 39 -4.79 7.18 -13.00
CA VAL A 39 -4.22 8.53 -13.13
C VAL A 39 -2.73 8.49 -13.48
N GLY A 40 -1.89 7.89 -12.65
CA GLY A 40 -0.42 7.93 -12.83
C GLY A 40 0.15 6.92 -13.84
N GLY A 41 -0.71 6.08 -14.41
CA GLY A 41 -0.32 5.03 -15.34
C GLY A 41 -0.88 3.66 -15.00
N THR A 42 -0.46 2.65 -15.75
CA THR A 42 -0.88 1.25 -15.56
C THR A 42 0.32 0.31 -15.59
N ILE A 43 0.26 -0.71 -14.77
CA ILE A 43 1.18 -1.84 -14.82
C ILE A 43 0.36 -3.07 -15.20
N ASN A 44 0.62 -3.62 -16.36
CA ASN A 44 0.00 -4.84 -16.86
C ASN A 44 1.00 -6.00 -16.73
N ILE A 45 0.59 -7.07 -16.05
CA ILE A 45 1.41 -8.26 -15.83
C ILE A 45 0.69 -9.45 -16.46
N VAL A 46 1.34 -10.04 -17.46
CA VAL A 46 0.87 -11.24 -18.13
C VAL A 46 1.67 -12.42 -17.60
N THR A 47 0.98 -13.41 -17.06
CA THR A 47 1.61 -14.64 -16.57
C THR A 47 1.79 -15.66 -17.71
N LYS A 48 2.65 -16.65 -17.48
CA LYS A 48 2.86 -17.77 -18.40
C LYS A 48 1.55 -18.51 -18.65
N GLY A 49 1.20 -18.73 -19.90
CA GLY A 49 -0.04 -19.36 -20.34
C GLY A 49 0.21 -20.43 -21.40
N ILE A 50 -0.71 -20.54 -22.36
CA ILE A 50 -0.68 -21.54 -23.44
C ILE A 50 0.56 -21.40 -24.35
N ASP A 51 1.15 -20.22 -24.42
CA ASP A 51 2.34 -19.87 -25.20
C ASP A 51 3.66 -20.23 -24.49
N ALA A 52 3.59 -20.75 -23.26
CA ALA A 52 4.77 -21.18 -22.53
C ALA A 52 5.48 -22.31 -23.28
N LYS A 53 6.79 -22.20 -23.48
CA LYS A 53 7.59 -23.23 -24.13
C LYS A 53 7.69 -24.47 -23.24
N ARG A 54 7.77 -25.64 -23.85
CA ARG A 54 8.08 -26.90 -23.15
C ARG A 54 9.45 -26.79 -22.48
N GLY A 55 9.52 -27.17 -21.21
CA GLY A 55 10.74 -27.12 -20.40
C GLY A 55 10.46 -26.69 -18.99
N GLY A 56 11.52 -26.35 -18.27
CA GLY A 56 11.40 -25.92 -16.89
C GLY A 56 12.66 -25.25 -16.38
N PHE A 57 12.62 -24.87 -15.13
CA PHE A 57 13.82 -24.42 -14.41
C PHE A 57 13.79 -24.85 -12.95
N MET A 58 14.97 -24.99 -12.39
CA MET A 58 15.21 -25.00 -10.96
C MET A 58 16.20 -23.88 -10.62
N SER A 59 15.99 -23.23 -9.50
CA SER A 59 16.94 -22.19 -9.04
C SER A 59 17.06 -22.17 -7.53
N TYR A 60 18.27 -21.86 -7.07
CA TYR A 60 18.56 -21.55 -5.68
C TYR A 60 19.33 -20.24 -5.60
N GLY A 61 18.94 -19.40 -4.67
CA GLY A 61 19.60 -18.13 -4.37
C GLY A 61 19.83 -17.97 -2.89
N MET A 62 20.93 -17.32 -2.53
CA MET A 62 21.30 -17.00 -1.16
C MET A 62 21.86 -15.58 -1.07
N GLY A 63 21.84 -14.98 0.11
CA GLY A 63 22.35 -13.62 0.34
C GLY A 63 22.67 -13.37 1.80
N ASN A 64 23.00 -12.11 2.10
CA ASN A 64 23.20 -11.69 3.50
C ASN A 64 21.90 -11.77 4.30
N ASP A 65 22.02 -11.69 5.63
CA ASP A 65 20.92 -11.74 6.60
C ASP A 65 20.02 -12.98 6.43
N GLY A 66 20.64 -14.14 6.22
CA GLY A 66 19.93 -15.41 6.09
C GLY A 66 19.02 -15.52 4.87
N TYR A 67 19.13 -14.60 3.88
CA TYR A 67 18.28 -14.65 2.68
C TYR A 67 18.50 -15.91 1.88
N ASN A 68 17.41 -16.63 1.61
CA ASN A 68 17.39 -17.81 0.77
C ASN A 68 16.16 -17.82 -0.11
N LYS A 69 16.29 -18.32 -1.34
CA LYS A 69 15.17 -18.56 -2.25
C LYS A 69 15.38 -19.82 -3.04
N ILE A 70 14.41 -20.72 -3.02
CA ILE A 70 14.32 -21.87 -3.93
C ILE A 70 13.09 -21.71 -4.82
N ALA A 71 13.23 -22.02 -6.11
CA ALA A 71 12.11 -22.01 -7.03
C ALA A 71 12.27 -23.08 -8.10
N PHE A 72 11.15 -23.68 -8.51
CA PHE A 72 11.08 -24.57 -9.65
C PHE A 72 9.87 -24.23 -10.51
N SER A 73 9.96 -24.51 -11.81
CA SER A 73 8.85 -24.38 -12.75
C SER A 73 8.97 -25.44 -13.82
N ILE A 74 7.83 -25.96 -14.25
CA ILE A 74 7.73 -26.90 -15.36
C ILE A 74 6.55 -26.53 -16.27
N SER A 75 6.75 -26.65 -17.57
CA SER A 75 5.72 -26.45 -18.58
C SER A 75 5.75 -27.57 -19.63
N THR A 76 4.59 -28.08 -19.98
CA THR A 76 4.45 -29.05 -21.08
C THR A 76 4.62 -28.40 -22.45
N GLY A 77 4.47 -27.09 -22.54
CA GLY A 77 4.19 -26.39 -23.79
C GLY A 77 2.81 -26.79 -24.35
N LEU A 78 2.46 -26.26 -25.50
CA LEU A 78 1.24 -26.67 -26.20
C LEU A 78 1.41 -28.06 -26.78
N MET A 79 0.66 -29.03 -26.27
CA MET A 79 0.65 -30.41 -26.72
C MET A 79 -0.23 -30.58 -27.99
N SER A 80 -0.01 -31.63 -28.75
CA SER A 80 -0.80 -31.94 -29.98
C SER A 80 -2.29 -32.06 -29.74
N ASN A 81 -2.70 -32.47 -28.53
CA ASN A 81 -4.11 -32.57 -28.16
C ASN A 81 -4.70 -31.21 -27.68
N GLY A 82 -3.96 -30.10 -27.83
CA GLY A 82 -4.39 -28.72 -27.51
C GLY A 82 -4.30 -28.33 -26.03
N TRP A 83 -3.76 -29.18 -25.16
CA TRP A 83 -3.52 -28.82 -23.77
C TRP A 83 -2.16 -28.17 -23.56
N ALA A 84 -2.07 -27.26 -22.59
CA ALA A 84 -0.82 -26.74 -22.06
C ALA A 84 -0.95 -26.61 -20.54
N ILE A 85 0.08 -27.06 -19.81
CA ILE A 85 0.09 -27.03 -18.34
C ILE A 85 1.40 -26.39 -17.91
N THR A 86 1.32 -25.41 -17.03
CA THR A 86 2.49 -24.77 -16.39
C THR A 86 2.29 -24.76 -14.89
N LEU A 87 3.27 -25.29 -14.15
CA LEU A 87 3.29 -25.28 -12.70
C LEU A 87 4.55 -24.57 -12.21
N LEU A 88 4.44 -23.86 -11.09
CA LEU A 88 5.58 -23.24 -10.41
C LEU A 88 5.36 -23.29 -8.89
N GLY A 89 6.46 -23.50 -8.15
CA GLY A 89 6.51 -23.36 -6.71
C GLY A 89 7.80 -22.67 -6.28
N SER A 90 7.72 -21.85 -5.23
CA SER A 90 8.90 -21.24 -4.63
C SER A 90 8.73 -21.00 -3.13
N ARG A 91 9.86 -20.95 -2.42
CA ARG A 91 9.97 -20.48 -1.04
C ARG A 91 11.07 -19.43 -0.94
N THR A 92 10.80 -18.36 -0.20
CA THR A 92 11.77 -17.31 0.10
C THR A 92 11.75 -17.06 1.60
N TRP A 93 12.92 -17.01 2.25
CA TRP A 93 13.01 -16.78 3.70
C TRP A 93 14.31 -16.08 4.05
N GLY A 94 14.38 -15.49 5.24
CA GLY A 94 15.57 -14.82 5.77
C GLY A 94 15.30 -14.15 7.10
N ASP A 95 16.39 -13.71 7.76
CA ASP A 95 16.32 -13.02 9.05
C ASP A 95 15.97 -11.53 8.92
N GLY A 96 16.10 -10.99 7.70
CA GLY A 96 15.85 -9.58 7.40
C GLY A 96 17.03 -8.67 7.71
N TYR A 97 17.17 -7.59 6.94
CA TYR A 97 18.25 -6.63 7.10
C TYR A 97 18.14 -5.85 8.42
N ILE A 98 16.94 -5.45 8.81
CA ILE A 98 16.66 -4.76 10.06
C ILE A 98 16.53 -5.82 11.17
N GLN A 99 16.99 -5.50 12.35
CA GLN A 99 16.96 -6.37 13.52
C GLN A 99 15.55 -6.92 13.78
N GLY A 100 15.40 -8.25 13.87
CA GLY A 100 14.15 -8.92 14.17
C GLY A 100 13.09 -8.85 13.06
N THR A 101 13.45 -8.54 11.81
CA THR A 101 12.51 -8.48 10.69
C THR A 101 12.56 -9.74 9.82
N GLY A 102 12.59 -10.90 10.44
CA GLY A 102 12.54 -12.18 9.77
C GLY A 102 11.31 -12.32 8.88
N PHE A 103 11.43 -13.05 7.79
CA PHE A 103 10.35 -13.26 6.85
C PHE A 103 10.38 -14.64 6.23
N GLU A 104 9.20 -15.13 5.86
CA GLU A 104 9.01 -16.35 5.11
C GLU A 104 7.82 -16.19 4.17
N GLY A 105 8.00 -16.58 2.92
CA GLY A 105 6.95 -16.56 1.94
C GLY A 105 7.05 -17.74 0.98
N TYR A 106 5.90 -18.22 0.57
CA TYR A 106 5.75 -19.26 -0.44
C TYR A 106 5.05 -18.67 -1.65
N ASN A 107 5.22 -19.32 -2.80
CA ASN A 107 4.48 -18.99 -4.00
C ASN A 107 4.11 -20.28 -4.71
N TYR A 108 2.89 -20.36 -5.16
CA TYR A 108 2.42 -21.41 -6.06
C TYR A 108 1.69 -20.79 -7.24
N PHE A 109 1.86 -21.42 -8.39
CA PHE A 109 1.20 -21.04 -9.61
C PHE A 109 0.86 -22.28 -10.42
N ALA A 110 -0.35 -22.31 -10.93
CA ALA A 110 -0.80 -23.32 -11.89
C ALA A 110 -1.57 -22.62 -13.01
N ASN A 111 -1.20 -22.93 -14.24
CA ASN A 111 -1.99 -22.58 -15.42
C ASN A 111 -2.29 -23.86 -16.21
N ILE A 112 -3.55 -24.10 -16.47
CA ILE A 112 -4.04 -25.21 -17.27
C ILE A 112 -4.86 -24.61 -18.41
N SER A 113 -4.34 -24.71 -19.63
CA SER A 113 -4.94 -24.11 -20.82
C SER A 113 -5.35 -25.19 -21.83
N LYS A 114 -6.43 -24.92 -22.51
CA LYS A 114 -6.96 -25.77 -23.58
C LYS A 114 -7.33 -24.94 -24.79
N ARG A 115 -6.78 -25.29 -25.93
CA ARG A 115 -7.28 -24.83 -27.24
C ARG A 115 -8.40 -25.74 -27.68
N ILE A 116 -9.57 -25.19 -27.98
CA ILE A 116 -10.78 -25.90 -28.42
C ILE A 116 -11.11 -25.46 -29.85
N GLY A 117 -10.85 -26.31 -30.80
CA GLY A 117 -10.88 -25.96 -32.22
C GLY A 117 -9.83 -24.89 -32.54
N GLU A 118 -10.13 -24.06 -33.54
CA GLU A 118 -9.23 -22.96 -33.96
C GLU A 118 -9.55 -21.64 -33.27
N ASN A 119 -10.77 -21.51 -32.76
CA ASN A 119 -11.35 -20.21 -32.37
C ASN A 119 -11.47 -20.00 -30.88
N HIS A 120 -11.35 -21.05 -30.05
CA HIS A 120 -11.53 -20.89 -28.61
C HIS A 120 -10.30 -21.32 -27.82
N GLN A 121 -9.96 -20.52 -26.79
CA GLN A 121 -8.97 -20.86 -25.78
C GLN A 121 -9.58 -20.68 -24.41
N LEU A 122 -9.44 -21.69 -23.57
CA LEU A 122 -9.84 -21.66 -22.17
C LEU A 122 -8.59 -21.83 -21.30
N SER A 123 -8.42 -21.00 -20.28
CA SER A 123 -7.27 -21.04 -19.38
C SER A 123 -7.72 -20.89 -17.94
N PHE A 124 -7.49 -21.91 -17.14
CA PHE A 124 -7.61 -21.85 -15.69
C PHE A 124 -6.27 -21.43 -15.11
N THR A 125 -6.26 -20.42 -14.24
CA THR A 125 -5.05 -19.92 -13.57
C THR A 125 -5.30 -19.82 -12.08
N ALA A 126 -4.41 -20.38 -11.26
CA ALA A 126 -4.38 -20.23 -9.83
C ALA A 126 -3.00 -19.67 -9.40
N PHE A 127 -3.00 -18.61 -8.61
CA PHE A 127 -1.81 -17.99 -8.04
C PHE A 127 -2.05 -17.69 -6.57
N GLY A 128 -1.06 -17.95 -5.72
CA GLY A 128 -1.07 -17.54 -4.32
C GLY A 128 0.33 -17.39 -3.75
N ALA A 129 0.44 -16.46 -2.80
CA ALA A 129 1.69 -16.11 -2.14
C ALA A 129 1.47 -16.00 -0.62
N PRO A 130 1.25 -17.13 0.10
CA PRO A 130 1.19 -17.11 1.55
C PRO A 130 2.52 -16.62 2.12
N GLN A 131 2.44 -15.65 3.02
CA GLN A 131 3.62 -15.01 3.60
C GLN A 131 3.41 -14.63 5.05
N LYS A 132 4.50 -14.57 5.82
CA LYS A 132 4.60 -13.98 7.15
C LYS A 132 5.90 -13.19 7.25
N HIS A 133 5.85 -12.08 7.93
CA HIS A 133 7.04 -11.28 8.15
C HIS A 133 6.89 -10.39 9.38
N TRP A 134 8.04 -10.01 9.92
CA TRP A 134 8.18 -8.97 10.90
C TRP A 134 8.64 -7.69 10.22
N GLN A 135 8.25 -6.55 10.74
CA GLN A 135 8.59 -5.24 10.19
C GLN A 135 9.09 -4.29 11.28
N ARG A 136 9.67 -3.18 10.89
CA ARG A 136 10.04 -2.10 11.80
C ARG A 136 8.93 -1.07 11.81
N SER A 137 8.31 -0.81 12.95
CA SER A 137 7.23 0.17 13.10
C SER A 137 7.72 1.52 13.62
N GLY A 138 8.82 1.57 14.37
CA GLY A 138 9.32 2.78 15.02
C GLY A 138 10.22 3.64 14.13
N SER A 139 9.99 4.95 14.15
CA SER A 139 10.88 5.97 13.62
C SER A 139 11.34 6.88 14.77
N LEU A 140 12.58 7.35 14.72
CA LEU A 140 13.21 8.10 15.81
C LEU A 140 13.67 9.47 15.33
N THR A 141 13.75 10.43 16.26
CA THR A 141 14.43 11.72 16.06
C THR A 141 15.95 11.52 16.00
N MET A 142 16.69 12.56 15.65
CA MET A 142 18.15 12.54 15.68
C MET A 142 18.67 12.16 17.06
N ALA A 143 18.11 12.72 18.13
CA ALA A 143 18.46 12.38 19.52
C ALA A 143 18.16 10.91 19.85
N GLY A 144 17.02 10.39 19.39
CA GLY A 144 16.67 8.97 19.54
C GLY A 144 17.68 8.05 18.85
N TRP A 145 18.16 8.37 17.64
CA TRP A 145 19.20 7.62 16.95
C TRP A 145 20.58 7.71 17.64
N GLN A 146 20.88 8.84 18.28
CA GLN A 146 22.10 8.96 19.11
C GLN A 146 22.02 8.08 20.36
N GLU A 147 20.84 7.98 20.98
CA GLU A 147 20.60 7.09 22.11
C GLU A 147 20.78 5.61 21.70
N VAL A 148 20.24 5.21 20.54
CA VAL A 148 20.41 3.85 19.99
C VAL A 148 21.86 3.42 19.93
N LYS A 149 22.79 4.31 19.59
CA LYS A 149 24.22 3.98 19.48
C LYS A 149 24.82 3.44 20.79
N LYS A 150 24.25 3.79 21.94
CA LYS A 150 24.70 3.28 23.26
C LYS A 150 24.46 1.78 23.42
N TYR A 151 23.44 1.23 22.73
CA TYR A 151 23.06 -0.17 22.80
C TYR A 151 23.66 -1.05 21.69
N MET A 152 24.29 -0.46 20.67
CA MET A 152 24.80 -1.17 19.51
C MET A 152 26.28 -1.59 19.68
N ASN A 153 26.58 -2.32 20.74
CA ASN A 153 27.94 -2.75 21.07
C ASN A 153 28.32 -4.10 20.44
N ASN A 154 27.41 -4.72 19.67
CA ASN A 154 27.55 -6.09 19.15
C ASN A 154 28.04 -6.17 17.70
N GLY A 155 28.59 -5.09 17.16
CA GLY A 155 29.07 -5.01 15.76
C GLY A 155 27.98 -4.79 14.72
N VAL A 156 26.69 -4.70 15.11
CA VAL A 156 25.59 -4.36 14.22
C VAL A 156 25.53 -2.84 14.06
N HIS A 157 25.40 -2.37 12.82
CA HIS A 157 25.30 -0.93 12.56
C HIS A 157 23.98 -0.35 13.12
N PHE A 158 24.03 0.81 13.77
CA PHE A 158 22.88 1.41 14.45
C PHE A 158 21.65 1.63 13.55
N SER A 159 21.82 1.87 12.24
CA SER A 159 20.72 2.04 11.28
C SER A 159 19.88 0.78 11.09
N ARG A 160 20.36 -0.37 11.51
CA ARG A 160 19.65 -1.66 11.49
C ARG A 160 18.80 -1.91 12.75
N TYR A 161 18.83 -1.00 13.70
CA TYR A 161 18.11 -1.13 14.94
C TYR A 161 16.58 -1.10 14.73
N ASN A 162 15.90 -1.93 15.50
CA ASN A 162 14.44 -1.96 15.60
C ASN A 162 14.03 -1.77 17.06
N ALA A 163 13.36 -0.66 17.35
CA ALA A 163 13.03 -0.25 18.71
C ALA A 163 12.05 -1.20 19.42
N THR A 164 11.25 -1.96 18.66
CA THR A 164 10.26 -2.91 19.17
C THR A 164 10.75 -4.37 19.15
N TYR A 165 11.95 -4.62 18.65
CA TYR A 165 12.51 -5.97 18.64
C TYR A 165 12.90 -6.43 20.04
N GLY A 166 12.29 -7.53 20.49
CA GLY A 166 12.57 -8.08 21.80
C GLY A 166 11.88 -9.41 22.10
N TYR A 167 12.01 -9.86 23.32
CA TYR A 167 11.61 -11.17 23.77
C TYR A 167 10.92 -11.12 25.13
N ASP A 168 10.06 -12.11 25.40
CA ASP A 168 9.61 -12.43 26.74
C ASP A 168 10.72 -13.14 27.57
N ASP A 169 10.43 -13.47 28.80
CA ASP A 169 11.36 -14.17 29.69
C ASP A 169 11.61 -15.64 29.31
N PHE A 170 10.79 -16.18 28.42
CA PHE A 170 10.93 -17.53 27.87
C PHE A 170 11.74 -17.56 26.57
N GLY A 171 12.17 -16.40 26.07
CA GLY A 171 12.94 -16.26 24.84
C GLY A 171 12.08 -16.25 23.57
N ASN A 172 10.74 -16.11 23.67
CA ASN A 172 9.88 -15.96 22.52
C ASN A 172 9.89 -14.51 22.04
N GLN A 173 10.13 -14.31 20.74
CA GLN A 173 10.02 -13.00 20.15
C GLN A 173 8.55 -12.54 20.21
N LYS A 174 8.34 -11.35 20.73
CA LYS A 174 7.03 -10.71 20.80
C LYS A 174 6.98 -9.51 19.86
N SER A 175 5.79 -9.03 19.57
CA SER A 175 5.57 -7.85 18.75
C SER A 175 4.30 -7.14 19.14
N GLY A 176 4.42 -5.84 19.37
CA GLY A 176 3.27 -4.97 19.54
C GLY A 176 2.55 -4.67 18.22
N SER A 177 3.30 -4.43 17.11
CA SER A 177 2.71 -4.02 15.83
C SER A 177 3.54 -4.46 14.61
N ASP A 178 4.48 -5.35 14.79
CA ASP A 178 5.51 -5.64 13.79
C ASP A 178 5.24 -6.91 13.00
N TYR A 179 4.38 -7.80 13.49
CA TYR A 179 4.09 -9.08 12.83
C TYR A 179 2.93 -8.96 11.84
N ASN A 180 3.09 -9.61 10.71
CA ASN A 180 2.12 -9.59 9.61
C ASN A 180 2.09 -10.94 8.89
N GLN A 181 0.89 -11.48 8.68
CA GLN A 181 0.69 -12.75 7.98
C GLN A 181 -0.51 -12.68 7.06
N TYR A 182 -0.31 -12.94 5.75
CA TYR A 182 -1.39 -12.93 4.76
C TYR A 182 -1.27 -14.05 3.75
N HIS A 183 -2.44 -14.51 3.30
CA HIS A 183 -2.61 -15.34 2.12
C HIS A 183 -3.85 -14.88 1.35
N LYS A 184 -3.64 -14.30 0.18
CA LYS A 184 -4.69 -13.77 -0.71
C LYS A 184 -4.58 -14.41 -2.09
N PRO A 185 -5.01 -15.68 -2.26
CA PRO A 185 -4.97 -16.37 -3.55
C PRO A 185 -5.90 -15.73 -4.55
N GLN A 186 -5.53 -15.84 -5.82
CA GLN A 186 -6.37 -15.46 -6.95
C GLN A 186 -6.52 -16.65 -7.90
N ILE A 187 -7.75 -16.97 -8.22
CA ILE A 187 -8.12 -18.01 -9.16
C ILE A 187 -8.91 -17.36 -10.28
N SER A 188 -8.59 -17.66 -11.54
CA SER A 188 -9.30 -17.13 -12.69
C SER A 188 -9.54 -18.17 -13.76
N LEU A 189 -10.64 -18.00 -14.47
CA LEU A 189 -10.99 -18.72 -15.68
C LEU A 189 -11.05 -17.70 -16.83
N ASN A 190 -10.14 -17.83 -17.77
CA ASN A 190 -10.02 -16.93 -18.90
C ASN A 190 -10.51 -17.66 -20.17
N HIS A 191 -11.40 -17.04 -20.91
CA HIS A 191 -11.88 -17.51 -22.19
C HIS A 191 -11.56 -16.48 -23.27
N VAL A 192 -10.91 -16.90 -24.32
CA VAL A 192 -10.69 -16.10 -25.54
C VAL A 192 -11.41 -16.76 -26.68
N TRP A 193 -12.29 -16.02 -27.34
CA TRP A 193 -12.99 -16.41 -28.54
C TRP A 193 -12.53 -15.53 -29.70
N GLN A 194 -11.84 -16.15 -30.66
CA GLN A 194 -11.52 -15.54 -31.96
C GLN A 194 -12.75 -15.67 -32.85
N ILE A 195 -13.54 -14.62 -32.98
CA ILE A 195 -14.81 -14.60 -33.72
C ILE A 195 -14.52 -14.71 -35.22
N ASP A 196 -13.59 -13.90 -35.69
CA ASP A 196 -13.04 -13.91 -37.03
C ASP A 196 -11.59 -13.42 -37.02
N HIS A 197 -10.97 -13.21 -38.18
CA HIS A 197 -9.57 -12.78 -38.30
C HIS A 197 -9.28 -11.37 -37.77
N LYS A 198 -10.30 -10.54 -37.52
CA LYS A 198 -10.20 -9.17 -37.02
C LYS A 198 -10.79 -8.99 -35.64
N SER A 199 -11.67 -9.89 -35.22
CA SER A 199 -12.50 -9.67 -34.03
C SER A 199 -12.30 -10.78 -33.00
N SER A 200 -12.18 -10.42 -31.74
CA SER A 200 -12.10 -11.35 -30.61
C SER A 200 -12.89 -10.86 -29.39
N LEU A 201 -13.32 -11.81 -28.58
CA LEU A 201 -13.93 -11.57 -27.26
C LEU A 201 -13.08 -12.27 -26.20
N SER A 202 -12.59 -11.51 -25.23
CA SER A 202 -11.86 -12.04 -24.07
C SER A 202 -12.69 -11.83 -22.82
N SER A 203 -12.93 -12.89 -22.06
CA SER A 203 -13.69 -12.84 -20.81
C SER A 203 -12.91 -13.52 -19.69
N VAL A 204 -12.87 -12.88 -18.52
CA VAL A 204 -12.18 -13.36 -17.35
C VAL A 204 -13.12 -13.35 -16.16
N ALA A 205 -13.43 -14.53 -15.63
CA ALA A 205 -14.07 -14.67 -14.33
C ALA A 205 -12.99 -14.99 -13.28
N TYR A 206 -13.06 -14.33 -12.10
CA TYR A 206 -12.06 -14.55 -11.06
C TYR A 206 -12.65 -14.50 -9.66
N VAL A 207 -11.98 -15.18 -8.74
CA VAL A 207 -12.29 -15.18 -7.30
C VAL A 207 -11.00 -15.09 -6.49
N SER A 208 -11.07 -14.36 -5.36
CA SER A 208 -10.02 -14.33 -4.35
C SER A 208 -10.65 -14.46 -2.96
N ILE A 209 -10.12 -15.37 -2.15
CA ILE A 209 -10.54 -15.58 -0.76
C ILE A 209 -9.34 -15.30 0.14
N GLY A 210 -9.20 -14.04 0.56
CA GLY A 210 -8.08 -13.57 1.35
C GLY A 210 -8.27 -13.78 2.84
N ARG A 211 -7.20 -14.23 3.51
CA ARG A 211 -7.12 -14.36 4.96
C ARG A 211 -5.79 -13.81 5.44
N GLY A 212 -5.80 -13.13 6.58
CA GLY A 212 -4.57 -12.65 7.19
C GLY A 212 -4.79 -11.54 8.21
N PHE A 213 -3.73 -11.23 8.93
CA PHE A 213 -3.76 -10.27 10.02
C PHE A 213 -2.41 -9.59 10.21
N GLY A 214 -2.42 -8.48 10.92
CA GLY A 214 -1.25 -7.87 11.54
C GLY A 214 -1.49 -7.74 13.05
N ASN A 215 -0.45 -7.91 13.86
CA ASN A 215 -0.57 -7.71 15.30
C ASN A 215 -0.58 -6.22 15.65
N THR A 216 -1.34 -5.87 16.68
CA THR A 216 -1.35 -4.54 17.30
C THR A 216 -1.41 -4.72 18.82
N ALA A 217 -0.55 -3.96 19.54
CA ALA A 217 -0.70 -3.81 20.97
C ALA A 217 -1.85 -2.84 21.25
N GLU A 218 -2.80 -3.25 22.06
CA GLU A 218 -4.01 -2.49 22.39
C GLU A 218 -4.05 -2.28 23.90
N PRO A 219 -3.66 -1.07 24.38
CA PRO A 219 -3.81 -0.71 25.78
C PRO A 219 -5.28 -0.37 26.08
N ASP A 220 -5.72 -0.68 27.30
CA ASP A 220 -6.97 -0.14 27.82
C ASP A 220 -6.89 1.40 27.87
N VAL A 221 -8.03 2.07 27.69
CA VAL A 221 -8.12 3.55 27.71
C VAL A 221 -7.66 4.16 29.04
N ASN A 222 -7.76 3.41 30.14
CA ASN A 222 -7.29 3.81 31.46
C ASN A 222 -5.88 3.27 31.80
N SER A 223 -5.21 2.67 30.81
CA SER A 223 -3.88 2.09 30.99
C SER A 223 -2.83 3.15 31.24
N SER A 224 -1.90 2.86 32.16
CA SER A 224 -0.66 3.64 32.32
C SER A 224 0.34 3.40 31.16
N TYR A 225 0.11 2.42 30.30
CA TYR A 225 0.96 2.14 29.14
C TYR A 225 0.65 3.12 28.01
N SER A 226 1.69 3.70 27.44
CA SER A 226 1.55 4.46 26.21
C SER A 226 1.49 3.52 25.01
N TYR A 227 0.45 3.64 24.20
CA TYR A 227 0.33 2.92 22.93
C TYR A 227 1.59 3.07 22.06
N THR A 228 2.15 4.27 21.98
CA THR A 228 3.33 4.55 21.15
C THR A 228 4.59 3.91 21.70
N ASP A 229 4.73 3.79 23.01
CA ASP A 229 5.89 3.12 23.62
C ASP A 229 5.94 1.64 23.26
N LEU A 230 4.79 0.98 23.25
CA LEU A 230 4.69 -0.45 23.02
C LEU A 230 4.66 -0.82 21.54
N THR A 231 4.01 0.01 20.70
CA THR A 231 3.88 -0.25 19.26
C THR A 231 5.07 0.24 18.45
N ARG A 232 5.80 1.25 18.94
CA ARG A 232 6.91 1.87 18.23
C ARG A 232 8.24 1.78 18.99
N GLY A 233 8.23 1.42 20.27
CA GLY A 233 9.40 1.46 21.15
C GLY A 233 9.96 2.87 21.35
N ALA A 234 9.12 3.89 21.12
CA ALA A 234 9.50 5.30 21.15
C ALA A 234 8.27 6.17 21.39
N TYR A 235 8.47 7.25 22.13
CA TYR A 235 7.48 8.28 22.33
C TYR A 235 7.98 9.62 21.75
N ASN A 236 7.19 10.25 20.89
CA ASN A 236 7.57 11.47 20.17
C ASN A 236 8.98 11.40 19.54
N GLY A 237 9.35 10.23 19.03
CA GLY A 237 10.65 9.95 18.41
C GLY A 237 11.82 9.78 19.38
N ALA A 238 11.61 9.91 20.68
CA ALA A 238 12.59 9.53 21.69
C ALA A 238 12.50 8.03 21.99
N LEU A 239 13.65 7.37 22.08
CA LEU A 239 13.70 5.94 22.39
C LEU A 239 13.17 5.68 23.79
N THR A 240 12.21 4.79 23.94
CA THR A 240 11.70 4.33 25.24
C THR A 240 12.74 3.46 25.93
N THR A 241 13.18 3.85 27.12
CA THR A 241 14.21 3.14 27.90
C THR A 241 13.63 2.29 29.03
N THR A 242 12.41 2.54 29.47
CA THR A 242 11.75 1.87 30.60
C THR A 242 11.62 0.36 30.41
N PHE A 243 11.30 -0.08 29.18
CA PHE A 243 11.17 -1.47 28.80
C PHE A 243 12.31 -1.91 27.89
N ARG A 244 13.57 -1.60 28.26
CA ARG A 244 14.71 -1.92 27.42
C ARG A 244 15.80 -2.60 28.23
N ARG A 245 16.27 -3.73 27.69
CA ARG A 245 17.40 -4.48 28.26
C ARG A 245 18.72 -3.80 27.91
N GLU A 246 19.78 -4.12 28.65
CA GLU A 246 21.15 -3.58 28.41
C GLU A 246 21.67 -3.82 26.99
N ASN A 247 21.25 -4.92 26.36
CA ASN A 247 21.62 -5.26 24.99
C ASN A 247 20.78 -4.53 23.92
N GLY A 248 19.91 -3.60 24.33
CA GLY A 248 19.07 -2.80 23.45
C GLY A 248 17.77 -3.45 23.00
N THR A 249 17.50 -4.72 23.32
CA THR A 249 16.24 -5.37 22.97
C THR A 249 15.08 -4.89 23.86
N PHE A 250 13.87 -4.88 23.31
CA PHE A 250 12.67 -4.53 24.05
C PHE A 250 12.32 -5.64 25.06
N ASP A 251 12.03 -5.27 26.30
CA ASP A 251 11.79 -6.21 27.40
C ASP A 251 10.29 -6.51 27.57
N TYR A 252 9.79 -7.43 26.76
CA TYR A 252 8.40 -7.86 26.87
C TYR A 252 8.13 -8.66 28.15
N GLY A 253 9.14 -9.32 28.75
CA GLY A 253 8.99 -9.98 30.04
C GLY A 253 8.65 -9.01 31.15
N LYS A 254 9.35 -7.86 31.19
CA LYS A 254 9.03 -6.77 32.14
C LYS A 254 7.63 -6.20 31.88
N VAL A 255 7.26 -5.94 30.61
CA VAL A 255 5.90 -5.48 30.27
C VAL A 255 4.85 -6.48 30.77
N MET A 256 5.03 -7.76 30.52
CA MET A 256 4.10 -8.82 30.93
C MET A 256 3.97 -8.91 32.45
N SER A 257 5.08 -8.82 33.18
CA SER A 257 5.07 -8.89 34.64
C SER A 257 4.39 -7.67 35.27
N GLU A 258 4.61 -6.48 34.73
CA GLU A 258 3.94 -5.25 35.20
C GLU A 258 2.46 -5.26 34.81
N ASN A 259 2.12 -5.67 33.60
CA ASN A 259 0.73 -5.76 33.13
C ASN A 259 -0.12 -6.72 34.00
N ALA A 260 0.44 -7.81 34.45
CA ALA A 260 -0.23 -8.76 35.36
C ALA A 260 -0.46 -8.21 36.78
N LEU A 261 0.29 -7.18 37.18
CA LEU A 261 0.20 -6.58 38.51
C LEU A 261 -0.64 -5.30 38.55
N VAL A 262 -0.79 -4.65 37.41
CA VAL A 262 -1.45 -3.33 37.35
C VAL A 262 -2.95 -3.51 37.41
N THR A 263 -3.51 -3.09 38.53
CA THR A 263 -4.93 -3.06 38.77
C THR A 263 -5.30 -1.67 39.29
N ASP A 264 -6.07 -0.94 38.50
CA ASP A 264 -6.72 0.25 39.05
C ASP A 264 -7.86 -0.18 39.97
N LYS A 265 -7.58 -0.23 41.29
CA LYS A 265 -8.54 -0.57 42.31
C LYS A 265 -9.78 0.34 42.33
N ASN A 266 -9.67 1.50 41.66
CA ASN A 266 -10.75 2.47 41.57
C ASN A 266 -11.58 2.29 40.29
N ASP A 267 -11.16 1.44 39.37
CA ASP A 267 -11.93 1.15 38.17
C ASP A 267 -13.08 0.16 38.51
N PRO A 268 -14.35 0.57 38.41
CA PRO A 268 -15.50 -0.27 38.77
C PRO A 268 -15.66 -1.54 37.90
N ARG A 269 -14.96 -1.64 36.80
CA ARG A 269 -14.94 -2.83 35.94
C ARG A 269 -14.17 -3.97 36.58
N TYR A 270 -13.24 -3.65 37.46
CA TYR A 270 -12.43 -4.61 38.18
C TYR A 270 -12.91 -4.63 39.65
N ASN A 271 -13.52 -5.67 40.12
CA ASN A 271 -13.92 -5.79 41.51
C ASN A 271 -12.73 -6.02 42.43
N ALA A 272 -12.68 -5.35 43.57
CA ALA A 272 -11.54 -5.02 44.41
C ALA A 272 -10.69 -6.16 45.00
N ASP A 273 -11.01 -7.44 44.82
CA ASP A 273 -10.42 -8.48 45.67
C ASP A 273 -9.34 -9.37 45.09
N SER A 274 -9.13 -9.44 43.79
CA SER A 274 -7.94 -10.07 43.20
C SER A 274 -7.89 -9.83 41.70
N TYR A 275 -6.91 -9.07 41.27
CA TYR A 275 -6.80 -8.74 39.87
C TYR A 275 -5.66 -9.38 39.19
N THR A 276 -5.99 -9.97 38.05
CA THR A 276 -5.08 -10.47 37.07
C THR A 276 -5.56 -10.02 35.67
N GLY A 277 -6.41 -9.00 35.64
CA GLY A 277 -6.91 -8.38 34.41
C GLY A 277 -5.79 -7.66 33.66
N SER A 278 -5.71 -7.88 32.35
CA SER A 278 -4.76 -7.20 31.48
C SER A 278 -5.18 -5.75 31.23
N GLN A 279 -4.25 -4.81 31.34
CA GLN A 279 -4.41 -3.44 30.81
C GLN A 279 -3.82 -3.25 29.41
N LEU A 280 -3.14 -4.26 28.92
CA LEU A 280 -2.56 -4.31 27.59
C LEU A 280 -2.72 -5.72 27.04
N ILE A 281 -3.15 -5.81 25.81
CA ILE A 281 -3.23 -7.06 25.04
C ILE A 281 -2.52 -6.93 23.71
N ILE A 282 -2.25 -8.06 23.08
CA ILE A 282 -1.96 -8.11 21.65
C ILE A 282 -3.19 -8.63 20.94
N ALA A 283 -3.68 -7.89 19.96
CA ALA A 283 -4.77 -8.29 19.09
C ALA A 283 -4.29 -8.57 17.67
N GLU A 284 -4.89 -9.54 17.01
CA GLU A 284 -4.80 -9.76 15.58
C GLU A 284 -5.81 -8.85 14.88
N ASN A 285 -5.32 -7.86 14.16
CA ASN A 285 -6.16 -7.08 13.25
C ASN A 285 -6.38 -7.89 11.96
N ARG A 286 -7.42 -8.72 11.97
CA ARG A 286 -7.80 -9.58 10.86
C ARG A 286 -8.43 -8.75 9.74
N ASN A 287 -7.89 -8.91 8.53
CA ASN A 287 -8.39 -8.26 7.31
C ASN A 287 -8.61 -9.34 6.25
N TYR A 288 -9.76 -9.98 6.31
CA TYR A 288 -10.19 -11.01 5.37
C TYR A 288 -10.93 -10.38 4.20
N HIS A 289 -10.98 -11.08 3.08
CA HIS A 289 -11.86 -10.70 2.00
C HIS A 289 -12.40 -11.88 1.21
N ASN A 290 -13.59 -11.68 0.65
CA ASN A 290 -14.14 -12.50 -0.42
C ASN A 290 -14.39 -11.59 -1.62
N TRP A 291 -13.76 -11.90 -2.74
CA TRP A 291 -13.78 -11.07 -3.94
C TRP A 291 -14.10 -11.92 -5.16
N VAL A 292 -15.10 -11.51 -5.94
CA VAL A 292 -15.47 -12.13 -7.20
C VAL A 292 -15.65 -11.08 -8.26
N GLY A 293 -15.30 -11.38 -9.50
CA GLY A 293 -15.51 -10.44 -10.60
C GLY A 293 -15.50 -11.11 -11.97
N LEU A 294 -16.06 -10.38 -12.91
CA LEU A 294 -16.11 -10.70 -14.33
C LEU A 294 -15.66 -9.48 -15.14
N VAL A 295 -14.78 -9.68 -16.08
CA VAL A 295 -14.35 -8.66 -17.06
C VAL A 295 -14.51 -9.25 -18.44
N SER A 296 -15.14 -8.54 -19.37
CA SER A 296 -15.24 -8.93 -20.77
C SER A 296 -14.82 -7.79 -21.68
N THR A 297 -14.00 -8.08 -22.68
CA THR A 297 -13.50 -7.12 -23.67
C THR A 297 -13.67 -7.69 -25.07
N TYR A 298 -14.43 -7.00 -25.89
CA TYR A 298 -14.49 -7.18 -27.33
C TYR A 298 -13.45 -6.31 -28.00
N SER A 299 -12.72 -6.84 -28.96
CA SER A 299 -11.76 -6.11 -29.78
C SER A 299 -11.97 -6.41 -31.26
N THR A 300 -11.83 -5.38 -32.10
CA THR A 300 -11.91 -5.56 -33.56
C THR A 300 -11.06 -4.48 -34.27
N ASN A 301 -10.65 -4.78 -35.50
CA ASN A 301 -9.91 -3.86 -36.36
C ASN A 301 -10.78 -3.44 -37.55
N PHE A 302 -11.02 -2.12 -37.68
CA PHE A 302 -11.75 -1.55 -38.81
C PHE A 302 -10.78 -0.97 -39.84
N LYS A 303 -10.94 -1.35 -41.09
CA LYS A 303 -10.19 -0.78 -42.24
C LYS A 303 -8.67 -0.81 -42.07
N ASP A 304 -8.16 -1.76 -41.28
CA ASP A 304 -6.73 -1.95 -40.98
C ASP A 304 -6.00 -0.73 -40.39
N CYS A 305 -6.75 0.26 -39.91
CA CYS A 305 -6.19 1.48 -39.32
C CYS A 305 -6.89 1.94 -38.03
N ILE A 306 -7.99 1.31 -37.63
CA ILE A 306 -8.70 1.65 -36.39
C ILE A 306 -8.87 0.37 -35.59
N ASP A 307 -8.19 0.28 -34.45
CA ASP A 307 -8.43 -0.73 -33.45
C ASP A 307 -9.49 -0.21 -32.48
N PHE A 308 -10.56 -0.99 -32.32
CA PHE A 308 -11.67 -0.68 -31.44
C PHE A 308 -11.79 -1.73 -30.34
N TYR A 309 -11.98 -1.25 -29.13
CA TYR A 309 -12.18 -2.04 -27.94
C TYR A 309 -13.42 -1.56 -27.21
N ALA A 310 -14.26 -2.47 -26.75
CA ALA A 310 -15.39 -2.16 -25.88
C ALA A 310 -15.57 -3.28 -24.87
N GLY A 311 -15.96 -2.96 -23.66
CA GLY A 311 -16.11 -3.96 -22.64
C GLY A 311 -16.80 -3.47 -21.40
N GLY A 312 -16.92 -4.38 -20.44
CA GLY A 312 -17.47 -4.06 -19.13
C GLY A 312 -16.91 -4.98 -18.07
N ASP A 313 -17.05 -4.56 -16.85
CA ASP A 313 -16.67 -5.33 -15.67
C ASP A 313 -17.66 -5.15 -14.53
N VAL A 314 -17.78 -6.20 -13.74
CA VAL A 314 -18.50 -6.18 -12.48
C VAL A 314 -17.64 -6.88 -11.42
N ARG A 315 -17.61 -6.30 -10.22
CA ARG A 315 -16.85 -6.79 -9.07
C ARG A 315 -17.70 -6.69 -7.82
N TYR A 316 -17.68 -7.75 -7.03
CA TYR A 316 -18.20 -7.76 -5.68
C TYR A 316 -17.07 -8.06 -4.71
N TYR A 317 -16.96 -7.26 -3.68
CA TYR A 317 -15.97 -7.41 -2.62
C TYR A 317 -16.67 -7.35 -1.28
N ASN A 318 -16.30 -8.25 -0.38
CA ASN A 318 -16.69 -8.24 1.03
C ASN A 318 -15.41 -8.30 1.87
N GLY A 319 -15.03 -7.17 2.46
CA GLY A 319 -13.96 -7.07 3.45
C GLY A 319 -14.50 -7.38 4.84
N ILE A 320 -13.81 -8.21 5.61
CA ILE A 320 -14.16 -8.58 6.98
C ILE A 320 -13.03 -8.13 7.88
N HIS A 321 -13.35 -7.26 8.83
CA HIS A 321 -12.41 -6.59 9.70
C HIS A 321 -12.74 -6.88 11.17
N GLN A 322 -11.86 -7.63 11.82
CA GLN A 322 -12.01 -7.99 13.24
C GLN A 322 -10.72 -7.69 13.99
N ALA A 323 -10.82 -7.28 15.25
CA ALA A 323 -9.72 -7.34 16.18
C ALA A 323 -9.98 -8.48 17.17
N VAL A 324 -9.03 -9.41 17.29
CA VAL A 324 -9.19 -10.63 18.09
C VAL A 324 -8.00 -10.77 19.03
N ILE A 325 -8.25 -10.99 20.31
CA ILE A 325 -7.20 -11.15 21.32
C ILE A 325 -6.34 -12.37 20.96
N SER A 326 -5.04 -12.16 20.80
CA SER A 326 -4.06 -13.23 20.57
C SER A 326 -3.11 -13.46 21.74
N ASP A 327 -2.90 -12.45 22.59
CA ASP A 327 -2.07 -12.56 23.79
C ASP A 327 -2.57 -11.59 24.86
N LEU A 328 -2.78 -12.10 26.07
CA LEU A 328 -3.20 -11.31 27.23
C LEU A 328 -2.02 -10.63 27.94
N MET A 329 -0.81 -10.78 27.44
CA MET A 329 0.41 -10.12 27.95
C MET A 329 0.61 -10.30 29.47
N GLY A 330 0.39 -11.52 29.98
CA GLY A 330 0.59 -11.89 31.38
C GLY A 330 -0.64 -11.82 32.28
N GLY A 331 -1.73 -11.18 31.83
CA GLY A 331 -3.01 -11.19 32.55
C GLY A 331 -3.86 -12.42 32.26
N GLU A 332 -4.95 -12.58 32.99
CA GLU A 332 -5.89 -13.73 32.85
C GLU A 332 -7.09 -13.40 31.97
N TYR A 333 -7.48 -12.14 31.88
CA TYR A 333 -8.59 -11.65 31.06
C TYR A 333 -8.39 -10.18 30.68
N PHE A 334 -9.20 -9.70 29.75
CA PHE A 334 -9.28 -8.30 29.36
C PHE A 334 -10.71 -7.80 29.41
N ILE A 335 -10.93 -6.53 29.78
CA ILE A 335 -12.22 -5.86 29.70
C ILE A 335 -12.13 -4.73 28.71
N ASP A 336 -12.91 -4.81 27.63
CA ASP A 336 -12.90 -3.83 26.55
C ASP A 336 -13.68 -2.57 26.94
N ALA A 337 -12.96 -1.51 27.33
CA ALA A 337 -13.54 -0.23 27.70
C ALA A 337 -14.27 0.46 26.55
N THR A 338 -13.96 0.14 25.29
CA THR A 338 -14.66 0.74 24.14
C THR A 338 -16.13 0.36 24.10
N ARG A 339 -16.50 -0.76 24.71
CA ARG A 339 -17.92 -1.14 24.91
C ARG A 339 -18.70 -0.15 25.78
N THR A 340 -18.00 0.66 26.57
CA THR A 340 -18.60 1.71 27.43
C THR A 340 -18.49 3.09 26.79
N THR A 341 -17.36 3.41 26.17
CA THR A 341 -17.07 4.75 25.65
C THR A 341 -17.54 4.96 24.22
N SER A 342 -17.43 3.94 23.35
CA SER A 342 -17.71 4.07 21.92
C SER A 342 -19.09 3.55 21.49
N VAL A 343 -19.78 2.79 22.35
CA VAL A 343 -21.11 2.27 22.05
C VAL A 343 -22.20 3.25 22.45
N ASP A 344 -23.02 3.68 21.48
CA ASP A 344 -24.17 4.52 21.72
C ASP A 344 -25.40 3.67 22.12
N PRO A 345 -25.99 3.88 23.31
CA PRO A 345 -27.20 3.15 23.75
C PRO A 345 -28.39 3.25 22.81
N LYS A 346 -28.42 4.29 21.96
CA LYS A 346 -29.45 4.49 20.95
C LYS A 346 -29.39 3.41 19.84
N TYR A 347 -28.21 2.91 19.52
CA TYR A 347 -27.97 1.99 18.40
C TYR A 347 -27.64 0.56 18.86
N ASN A 348 -27.35 0.35 20.15
CA ASN A 348 -27.01 -0.95 20.66
C ASN A 348 -27.66 -1.19 22.04
N TYR A 349 -28.61 -2.11 22.11
CA TYR A 349 -29.32 -2.42 23.36
C TYR A 349 -28.38 -3.02 24.41
N HIS A 350 -27.31 -3.71 24.04
CA HIS A 350 -26.31 -4.22 24.98
C HIS A 350 -25.49 -3.11 25.65
N ALA A 351 -25.48 -1.88 25.13
CA ALA A 351 -24.74 -0.77 25.73
C ALA A 351 -25.22 -0.44 27.19
N ASN A 352 -26.41 -0.83 27.55
CA ASN A 352 -26.95 -0.72 28.92
C ASN A 352 -26.77 -2.00 29.75
N ASP A 353 -26.30 -3.09 29.16
CA ASP A 353 -26.02 -4.34 29.87
C ASP A 353 -24.65 -4.28 30.55
N VAL A 354 -24.67 -4.18 31.89
CA VAL A 354 -23.45 -4.12 32.71
C VAL A 354 -22.60 -5.39 32.54
N ASN A 355 -23.22 -6.55 32.34
CA ASN A 355 -22.48 -7.80 32.16
C ASN A 355 -21.75 -7.82 30.86
N TRP A 356 -22.36 -7.38 29.74
CA TRP A 356 -21.71 -7.28 28.47
C TRP A 356 -20.57 -6.27 28.48
N ARG A 357 -20.74 -5.10 29.10
CA ARG A 357 -19.72 -4.08 29.21
C ARG A 357 -18.49 -4.48 30.03
N ASN A 358 -18.72 -5.33 31.05
CA ASN A 358 -17.69 -5.80 31.98
C ASN A 358 -17.32 -7.27 31.73
N GLU A 359 -17.64 -7.79 30.56
CA GLU A 359 -17.32 -9.16 30.19
C GLU A 359 -15.80 -9.39 30.24
N LYS A 360 -15.40 -10.49 30.91
CA LYS A 360 -13.99 -10.91 30.96
C LYS A 360 -13.65 -11.68 29.71
N LEU A 361 -12.92 -11.01 28.80
CA LEU A 361 -12.55 -11.55 27.50
C LEU A 361 -11.21 -12.29 27.57
N GLY A 362 -11.13 -13.40 26.82
CA GLY A 362 -9.96 -14.26 26.73
C GLY A 362 -9.34 -14.27 25.32
N ILE A 363 -8.33 -15.12 25.16
CA ILE A 363 -7.71 -15.33 23.84
C ILE A 363 -8.73 -15.92 22.87
N GLY A 364 -8.88 -15.30 21.69
CA GLY A 364 -9.85 -15.67 20.67
C GLY A 364 -11.11 -14.79 20.65
N ASP A 365 -11.35 -14.02 21.71
CA ASP A 365 -12.50 -13.12 21.78
C ASP A 365 -12.27 -11.85 20.96
N VAL A 366 -13.38 -11.29 20.43
CA VAL A 366 -13.39 -10.08 19.62
C VAL A 366 -13.39 -8.83 20.50
N VAL A 367 -12.55 -7.86 20.13
CA VAL A 367 -12.43 -6.56 20.81
C VAL A 367 -12.41 -5.43 19.79
N TYR A 368 -12.76 -4.23 20.18
CA TYR A 368 -12.64 -2.96 19.47
C TYR A 368 -13.37 -2.86 18.14
N ARG A 369 -13.44 -3.90 17.33
CA ARG A 369 -14.11 -3.86 16.03
C ARG A 369 -14.46 -5.24 15.49
N ASP A 370 -15.63 -5.31 14.89
CA ASP A 370 -16.07 -6.40 14.02
C ASP A 370 -17.05 -5.83 13.00
N TYR A 371 -16.61 -5.70 11.74
CA TYR A 371 -17.46 -5.18 10.68
C TYR A 371 -17.12 -5.76 9.32
N GLU A 372 -18.09 -5.66 8.41
CA GLU A 372 -17.92 -5.96 6.99
C GLU A 372 -18.02 -4.67 6.16
N GLY A 373 -17.09 -4.52 5.22
CA GLY A 373 -17.15 -3.52 4.15
C GLY A 373 -17.54 -4.19 2.83
N ARG A 374 -18.75 -3.90 2.32
CA ARG A 374 -19.22 -4.41 1.03
C ARG A 374 -19.05 -3.37 -0.05
N VAL A 375 -18.40 -3.75 -1.15
CA VAL A 375 -18.16 -2.88 -2.30
C VAL A 375 -18.64 -3.58 -3.55
N ILE A 376 -19.52 -2.92 -4.30
CA ILE A 376 -19.93 -3.32 -5.64
C ILE A 376 -19.36 -2.29 -6.61
N GLN A 377 -18.62 -2.73 -7.61
CA GLN A 377 -18.13 -1.87 -8.67
C GLN A 377 -18.52 -2.47 -10.01
N GLU A 378 -19.15 -1.64 -10.83
CA GLU A 378 -19.56 -2.00 -12.17
C GLU A 378 -19.19 -0.89 -13.15
N GLY A 379 -18.88 -1.26 -14.38
CA GLY A 379 -18.52 -0.26 -15.36
C GLY A 379 -18.47 -0.79 -16.77
N VAL A 380 -18.49 0.15 -17.70
CA VAL A 380 -18.34 -0.07 -19.13
C VAL A 380 -17.28 0.88 -19.69
N PHE A 381 -16.60 0.44 -20.73
CA PHE A 381 -15.61 1.26 -21.41
C PHE A 381 -15.63 1.04 -22.92
N ALA A 382 -15.20 2.04 -23.66
CA ALA A 382 -14.91 1.95 -25.07
C ALA A 382 -13.67 2.75 -25.43
N GLN A 383 -12.91 2.26 -26.41
CA GLN A 383 -11.68 2.88 -26.88
C GLN A 383 -11.55 2.67 -28.39
N ALA A 384 -11.13 3.71 -29.09
CA ALA A 384 -10.72 3.64 -30.48
C ALA A 384 -9.28 4.15 -30.63
N GLU A 385 -8.44 3.40 -31.31
CA GLU A 385 -7.06 3.76 -31.63
C GLU A 385 -6.93 3.86 -33.17
N TYR A 386 -6.58 5.04 -33.66
CA TYR A 386 -6.30 5.26 -35.06
C TYR A 386 -4.80 5.27 -35.32
N ASN A 387 -4.33 4.51 -36.28
CA ASN A 387 -2.92 4.49 -36.67
C ASN A 387 -2.80 4.37 -38.19
N LYS A 388 -2.39 5.47 -38.83
CA LYS A 388 -2.20 5.48 -40.29
C LYS A 388 -1.17 6.53 -40.71
N GLY A 389 -0.15 6.09 -41.45
CA GLY A 389 0.91 6.97 -41.92
C GLY A 389 1.70 7.56 -40.74
N ASN A 390 1.81 8.87 -40.69
CA ASN A 390 2.57 9.57 -39.65
C ASN A 390 1.69 9.90 -38.41
N TRP A 391 0.41 9.55 -38.41
CA TRP A 391 -0.56 9.94 -37.39
C TRP A 391 -1.01 8.75 -36.57
N ALA A 392 -0.98 8.90 -35.26
CA ALA A 392 -1.65 8.03 -34.36
C ALA A 392 -2.48 8.84 -33.37
N ALA A 393 -3.67 8.38 -33.06
CA ALA A 393 -4.56 9.02 -32.08
C ALA A 393 -5.36 7.96 -31.33
N PHE A 394 -5.75 8.27 -30.11
CA PHE A 394 -6.74 7.45 -29.39
C PHE A 394 -7.78 8.32 -28.73
N LEU A 395 -8.96 7.72 -28.55
CA LEU A 395 -10.04 8.23 -27.71
C LEU A 395 -10.52 7.07 -26.84
N SER A 396 -10.53 7.25 -25.54
CA SER A 396 -10.99 6.28 -24.54
C SER A 396 -11.98 6.92 -23.59
N GLY A 397 -13.08 6.23 -23.31
CA GLY A 397 -14.08 6.64 -22.34
C GLY A 397 -14.53 5.47 -21.48
N SER A 398 -14.85 5.75 -20.22
CA SER A 398 -15.49 4.79 -19.33
C SER A 398 -16.54 5.45 -18.45
N LEU A 399 -17.54 4.66 -18.08
CA LEU A 399 -18.51 4.99 -17.04
C LEU A 399 -18.46 3.89 -16.00
N ASN A 400 -18.48 4.25 -14.74
CA ASN A 400 -18.47 3.31 -13.63
C ASN A 400 -19.37 3.77 -12.49
N CYS A 401 -19.81 2.82 -11.69
CA CYS A 401 -20.53 3.05 -10.45
C CYS A 401 -19.85 2.24 -9.35
N THR A 402 -19.60 2.87 -8.21
CA THR A 402 -19.08 2.19 -7.02
C THR A 402 -20.06 2.39 -5.88
N SER A 403 -20.54 1.29 -5.33
CA SER A 403 -21.52 1.28 -4.23
C SER A 403 -20.89 0.69 -2.98
N TYR A 404 -21.13 1.32 -1.86
CA TYR A 404 -20.61 0.94 -0.55
C TYR A 404 -21.72 0.66 0.44
N LYS A 405 -21.53 -0.39 1.28
CA LYS A 405 -22.36 -0.70 2.42
C LYS A 405 -21.47 -1.22 3.55
N ARG A 406 -21.68 -0.75 4.76
CA ARG A 406 -21.00 -1.23 5.95
C ARG A 406 -21.99 -2.02 6.82
N ILE A 407 -21.53 -3.12 7.40
CA ILE A 407 -22.30 -3.93 8.33
C ILE A 407 -21.45 -4.09 9.58
N ASP A 408 -21.97 -3.62 10.70
CA ASP A 408 -21.31 -3.69 12.00
C ASP A 408 -21.80 -4.92 12.78
N HIS A 409 -20.91 -5.57 13.50
CA HIS A 409 -21.22 -6.71 14.34
C HIS A 409 -20.79 -6.47 15.80
N PHE A 410 -20.32 -5.25 16.12
CA PHE A 410 -19.76 -4.92 17.42
C PHE A 410 -20.47 -3.75 18.11
N TYR A 411 -20.61 -2.61 17.43
CA TYR A 411 -21.14 -1.37 18.03
C TYR A 411 -22.64 -1.17 17.86
N TYR A 412 -23.28 -1.90 16.95
CA TYR A 412 -24.69 -1.76 16.62
C TYR A 412 -25.44 -3.07 16.88
N ASP A 413 -26.71 -2.97 17.26
CA ASP A 413 -27.60 -4.13 17.35
C ASP A 413 -28.04 -4.62 15.95
N GLU A 414 -28.64 -5.80 15.89
CA GLU A 414 -29.07 -6.43 14.64
C GLU A 414 -30.05 -5.58 13.81
N THR A 415 -30.75 -4.63 14.42
CA THR A 415 -31.72 -3.77 13.72
C THR A 415 -31.07 -2.52 13.09
N ASN A 416 -29.91 -2.13 13.58
CA ASN A 416 -29.19 -0.92 13.18
C ASN A 416 -27.80 -1.21 12.59
N ASN A 417 -27.42 -2.48 12.50
CA ASN A 417 -26.06 -2.88 12.13
C ASN A 417 -25.70 -2.63 10.65
N GLU A 418 -26.68 -2.41 9.79
CA GLU A 418 -26.45 -2.13 8.37
C GLU A 418 -26.54 -0.63 8.06
N SER A 419 -25.52 -0.10 7.41
CA SER A 419 -25.60 1.24 6.84
C SER A 419 -26.55 1.29 5.65
N ALA A 420 -26.99 2.49 5.25
CA ALA A 420 -27.57 2.67 3.93
C ALA A 420 -26.55 2.33 2.83
N LEU A 421 -27.04 1.86 1.67
CA LEU A 421 -26.21 1.70 0.48
C LEU A 421 -25.96 3.09 -0.12
N VAL A 422 -24.71 3.46 -0.31
CA VAL A 422 -24.32 4.72 -0.96
C VAL A 422 -23.59 4.43 -2.27
N SER A 423 -23.96 5.12 -3.33
CA SER A 423 -23.45 4.90 -4.69
C SER A 423 -22.87 6.16 -5.29
N PHE A 424 -21.71 6.02 -5.94
CA PHE A 424 -20.99 7.10 -6.61
C PHE A 424 -20.80 6.74 -8.07
N ALA A 425 -21.46 7.48 -8.96
CA ALA A 425 -21.25 7.37 -10.40
C ALA A 425 -20.01 8.17 -10.79
N GLY A 426 -19.14 7.57 -11.58
CA GLY A 426 -17.90 8.17 -12.05
C GLY A 426 -17.63 7.84 -13.52
N GLY A 427 -16.51 8.30 -14.01
CA GLY A 427 -16.10 8.01 -15.38
C GLY A 427 -14.77 8.62 -15.75
N THR A 428 -14.31 8.25 -16.92
CA THR A 428 -13.03 8.71 -17.47
C THR A 428 -13.20 9.07 -18.93
N ILE A 429 -12.57 10.14 -19.36
CA ILE A 429 -12.34 10.45 -20.77
C ILE A 429 -10.87 10.77 -20.97
N LYS A 430 -10.23 10.12 -21.93
CA LYS A 430 -8.82 10.33 -22.29
C LYS A 430 -8.70 10.39 -23.81
N THR A 431 -7.85 11.25 -24.29
CA THR A 431 -7.49 11.30 -25.70
C THR A 431 -6.02 11.63 -25.84
N GLY A 432 -5.42 11.12 -26.88
CA GLY A 432 -4.02 11.37 -27.21
C GLY A 432 -3.81 11.41 -28.70
N PHE A 433 -2.78 12.13 -29.07
CA PHE A 433 -2.39 12.34 -30.44
C PHE A 433 -0.86 12.26 -30.55
N ASN A 434 -0.37 11.52 -31.53
CA ASN A 434 1.05 11.41 -31.85
C ASN A 434 1.27 11.72 -33.33
N TYR A 435 2.30 12.49 -33.61
CA TYR A 435 2.74 12.78 -34.98
C TYR A 435 4.20 12.39 -35.17
N ASN A 436 4.46 11.48 -36.08
CA ASN A 436 5.80 11.10 -36.49
C ASN A 436 6.29 12.13 -37.55
N ILE A 437 7.15 13.07 -37.11
CA ILE A 437 7.72 14.09 -37.98
C ILE A 437 8.54 13.43 -39.11
N ASN A 438 9.23 12.37 -38.75
CA ASN A 438 9.97 11.48 -39.63
C ASN A 438 10.19 10.13 -38.94
N ASN A 439 10.97 9.23 -39.52
CA ASN A 439 11.23 7.90 -38.97
C ASN A 439 11.94 7.92 -37.61
N TRP A 440 12.48 9.04 -37.17
CA TRP A 440 13.26 9.15 -35.93
C TRP A 440 12.69 10.07 -34.89
N ASN A 441 11.79 10.96 -35.29
CA ASN A 441 11.26 12.04 -34.43
C ASN A 441 9.74 11.99 -34.36
N ASN A 442 9.23 12.04 -33.17
CA ASN A 442 7.78 12.18 -32.92
C ASN A 442 7.47 13.18 -31.82
N VAL A 443 6.29 13.75 -31.87
CA VAL A 443 5.71 14.57 -30.82
C VAL A 443 4.36 14.00 -30.45
N PHE A 444 4.01 14.11 -29.18
CA PHE A 444 2.69 13.65 -28.71
C PHE A 444 2.09 14.62 -27.70
N VAL A 445 0.77 14.57 -27.59
CA VAL A 445 -0.02 15.23 -26.55
C VAL A 445 -1.09 14.27 -26.06
N ASN A 446 -1.27 14.19 -24.74
CA ASN A 446 -2.34 13.45 -24.10
C ASN A 446 -3.08 14.38 -23.16
N VAL A 447 -4.40 14.25 -23.11
CA VAL A 447 -5.24 14.93 -22.11
C VAL A 447 -6.26 13.95 -21.56
N GLY A 448 -6.63 14.15 -20.30
CA GLY A 448 -7.61 13.28 -19.65
C GLY A 448 -8.30 13.95 -18.48
N TYR A 449 -9.51 13.51 -18.26
CA TYR A 449 -10.33 13.86 -17.10
C TYR A 449 -10.90 12.59 -16.48
N ILE A 450 -10.80 12.49 -15.17
CA ILE A 450 -11.20 11.33 -14.40
C ILE A 450 -12.06 11.80 -13.23
N SER A 451 -13.20 11.15 -13.03
CA SER A 451 -14.04 11.26 -11.84
C SER A 451 -14.17 9.89 -11.21
N ARG A 452 -13.75 9.73 -9.96
CA ARG A 452 -13.78 8.46 -9.25
C ARG A 452 -14.42 8.58 -7.87
N ALA A 453 -15.06 7.51 -7.42
CA ALA A 453 -15.64 7.41 -6.09
C ALA A 453 -14.60 7.73 -4.98
N PRO A 454 -15.03 8.39 -3.89
CA PRO A 454 -14.19 8.51 -2.69
C PRO A 454 -13.86 7.13 -2.13
N LYS A 455 -12.87 7.05 -1.25
CA LYS A 455 -12.54 5.79 -0.58
C LYS A 455 -13.68 5.37 0.36
N PHE A 456 -13.74 4.08 0.70
CA PHE A 456 -14.69 3.54 1.67
C PHE A 456 -14.49 4.22 3.04
N SER A 457 -13.30 4.03 3.61
CA SER A 457 -12.93 4.62 4.90
C SER A 457 -12.55 6.08 4.74
N TYR A 458 -13.08 6.93 5.62
CA TYR A 458 -12.80 8.38 5.65
C TYR A 458 -13.15 9.14 4.36
N GLY A 459 -13.89 8.50 3.49
CA GLY A 459 -14.45 9.11 2.27
C GLY A 459 -15.94 8.96 2.26
N ALA A 460 -16.46 7.76 2.00
CA ALA A 460 -17.89 7.46 2.02
C ALA A 460 -18.44 7.36 3.45
N PHE A 461 -17.66 6.78 4.37
CA PHE A 461 -17.98 6.70 5.79
C PHE A 461 -17.09 7.63 6.60
N MET A 462 -17.63 8.15 7.73
CA MET A 462 -16.89 9.03 8.64
C MET A 462 -15.73 8.30 9.32
N SER A 463 -16.03 7.16 9.93
CA SER A 463 -15.05 6.24 10.51
C SER A 463 -15.50 4.81 10.22
N SER A 464 -14.70 4.06 9.48
CA SER A 464 -15.07 2.67 9.16
C SER A 464 -14.85 1.69 10.30
N ASN A 465 -14.07 2.04 11.32
CA ASN A 465 -13.81 1.13 12.43
C ASN A 465 -14.98 1.02 13.41
N THR A 466 -15.65 2.12 13.70
CA THR A 466 -16.61 2.22 14.79
C THR A 466 -18.01 2.67 14.38
N SER A 467 -18.20 3.18 13.14
CA SER A 467 -19.44 3.87 12.79
C SER A 467 -19.97 3.53 11.39
N ASN A 468 -21.31 3.34 11.34
CA ASN A 468 -22.10 3.24 10.11
C ASN A 468 -22.45 4.60 9.51
N VAL A 469 -22.01 5.70 10.12
CA VAL A 469 -22.35 7.06 9.72
C VAL A 469 -21.71 7.41 8.37
N LEU A 470 -22.56 7.80 7.43
CA LEU A 470 -22.13 8.25 6.11
C LEU A 470 -21.57 9.68 6.17
N ASN A 471 -20.53 9.93 5.41
CA ASN A 471 -20.05 11.28 5.16
C ASN A 471 -20.99 11.99 4.18
N VAL A 472 -21.86 12.85 4.70
CA VAL A 472 -22.83 13.58 3.88
C VAL A 472 -22.20 14.55 2.86
N ASN A 473 -20.93 14.89 3.06
CA ASN A 473 -20.15 15.74 2.15
C ASN A 473 -19.28 14.93 1.18
N ALA A 474 -19.42 13.58 1.19
CA ALA A 474 -18.66 12.73 0.29
C ALA A 474 -18.99 13.03 -1.17
N LYS A 475 -17.98 13.23 -1.96
CA LYS A 475 -18.07 13.44 -3.40
C LYS A 475 -16.92 12.79 -4.14
N ASN A 476 -17.08 12.62 -5.44
CA ASN A 476 -16.02 12.05 -6.27
C ASN A 476 -14.77 12.92 -6.26
N GLU A 477 -13.62 12.28 -6.15
CA GLU A 477 -12.35 12.91 -6.51
C GLU A 477 -12.30 13.11 -8.03
N GLN A 478 -11.77 14.25 -8.47
CA GLN A 478 -11.63 14.58 -9.87
C GLN A 478 -10.15 14.80 -10.20
N VAL A 479 -9.73 14.40 -11.39
CA VAL A 479 -8.37 14.62 -11.86
C VAL A 479 -8.41 15.10 -13.30
N ALA A 480 -7.82 16.26 -13.55
CA ALA A 480 -7.55 16.76 -14.90
C ALA A 480 -6.04 16.69 -15.15
N SER A 481 -5.63 16.16 -16.30
CA SER A 481 -4.21 16.01 -16.60
C SER A 481 -3.94 16.25 -18.09
N ALA A 482 -2.78 16.84 -18.35
CA ALA A 482 -2.26 17.07 -19.70
C ALA A 482 -0.77 16.71 -19.75
N GLU A 483 -0.36 16.12 -20.86
CA GLU A 483 1.03 15.72 -21.13
C GLU A 483 1.41 16.15 -22.54
N VAL A 484 2.65 16.60 -22.70
CA VAL A 484 3.26 16.88 -24.00
C VAL A 484 4.66 16.30 -24.03
N GLY A 485 4.99 15.61 -25.12
CA GLY A 485 6.29 14.97 -25.20
C GLY A 485 6.90 14.94 -26.59
N TYR A 486 8.20 14.71 -26.60
CA TYR A 486 9.01 14.54 -27.77
C TYR A 486 9.84 13.27 -27.66
N GLY A 487 9.81 12.46 -28.69
CA GLY A 487 10.62 11.25 -28.83
C GLY A 487 11.61 11.37 -29.98
N PHE A 488 12.84 10.97 -29.73
CA PHE A 488 13.85 10.72 -30.72
C PHE A 488 14.38 9.31 -30.63
N HIS A 489 14.40 8.56 -31.71
CA HIS A 489 14.96 7.22 -31.72
C HIS A 489 15.67 6.94 -33.04
N ASN A 490 16.84 6.34 -32.97
CA ASN A 490 17.54 5.74 -34.09
C ASN A 490 18.12 4.39 -33.67
N GLU A 491 18.96 3.78 -34.46
CA GLU A 491 19.56 2.47 -34.17
C GLU A 491 20.40 2.45 -32.89
N ILE A 492 20.96 3.59 -32.47
CA ILE A 492 21.90 3.71 -31.35
C ILE A 492 21.25 4.37 -30.14
N ILE A 493 20.44 5.42 -30.34
CA ILE A 493 19.96 6.32 -29.29
C ILE A 493 18.44 6.34 -29.27
N ASN A 494 17.88 6.30 -28.07
CA ASN A 494 16.48 6.57 -27.81
C ASN A 494 16.40 7.62 -26.70
N VAL A 495 15.70 8.73 -26.97
CA VAL A 495 15.44 9.83 -26.02
C VAL A 495 13.96 10.10 -25.97
N MET A 496 13.42 10.25 -24.79
CA MET A 496 12.04 10.73 -24.55
C MET A 496 12.10 11.88 -23.56
N VAL A 497 11.42 12.96 -23.90
CA VAL A 497 11.18 14.09 -22.99
C VAL A 497 9.69 14.26 -22.87
N ASN A 498 9.19 14.32 -21.64
CA ASN A 498 7.77 14.47 -21.32
C ASN A 498 7.58 15.56 -20.28
N GLY A 499 6.71 16.53 -20.56
CA GLY A 499 6.21 17.49 -19.60
C GLY A 499 4.77 17.15 -19.23
N TYR A 500 4.43 17.26 -17.96
CA TYR A 500 3.09 16.96 -17.46
C TYR A 500 2.57 18.04 -16.52
N PHE A 501 1.25 18.19 -16.53
CA PHE A 501 0.48 18.99 -15.57
C PHE A 501 -0.76 18.22 -15.15
N THR A 502 -0.94 18.03 -13.84
CA THR A 502 -2.06 17.29 -13.28
C THR A 502 -2.65 18.06 -12.10
N GLU A 503 -3.94 18.27 -12.14
CA GLU A 503 -4.73 18.86 -11.06
C GLU A 503 -5.62 17.79 -10.43
N TRP A 504 -5.47 17.59 -9.13
CA TRP A 504 -6.34 16.79 -8.30
C TRP A 504 -7.31 17.71 -7.59
N MET A 505 -8.60 17.42 -7.69
CA MET A 505 -9.68 18.23 -7.15
C MET A 505 -10.57 17.37 -6.26
N ASP A 506 -11.16 18.01 -5.26
CA ASP A 506 -12.16 17.39 -4.40
C ASP A 506 -11.71 16.15 -3.64
N LYS A 507 -10.43 16.04 -3.36
CA LYS A 507 -9.90 14.95 -2.57
C LYS A 507 -10.46 14.99 -1.15
N ALA A 508 -11.02 13.88 -0.69
CA ALA A 508 -11.42 13.72 0.70
C ALA A 508 -10.22 13.37 1.58
N MET A 509 -10.09 14.05 2.70
CA MET A 509 -9.08 13.79 3.71
C MET A 509 -9.70 13.79 5.09
N THR A 510 -9.29 12.87 5.92
CA THR A 510 -9.68 12.82 7.32
C THR A 510 -8.46 13.00 8.20
N LYS A 511 -8.68 13.66 9.29
CA LYS A 511 -7.71 13.88 10.33
C LYS A 511 -8.33 13.51 11.67
N THR A 512 -7.49 13.02 12.57
CA THR A 512 -7.83 12.83 13.97
C THR A 512 -7.19 13.91 14.84
N GLY A 513 -7.80 14.22 15.97
CA GLY A 513 -7.29 15.06 17.02
C GLY A 513 -7.95 14.69 18.34
N THR A 514 -7.59 15.35 19.42
CA THR A 514 -8.18 15.14 20.73
C THR A 514 -8.97 16.36 21.18
N THR A 515 -10.09 16.12 21.85
CA THR A 515 -10.91 17.16 22.49
C THR A 515 -10.22 17.72 23.75
N ASP A 516 -10.81 18.74 24.34
CA ASP A 516 -10.41 19.28 25.65
C ASP A 516 -10.53 18.26 26.81
N GLN A 517 -11.31 17.19 26.61
CA GLN A 517 -11.47 16.09 27.59
C GLN A 517 -10.65 14.84 27.20
N GLN A 518 -9.67 14.99 26.27
CA GLN A 518 -8.79 13.92 25.76
C GLN A 518 -9.53 12.79 25.00
N GLU A 519 -10.71 13.07 24.48
CA GLU A 519 -11.43 12.15 23.62
C GLU A 519 -11.03 12.38 22.15
N ASP A 520 -10.98 11.34 21.35
CA ASP A 520 -10.65 11.44 19.94
C ASP A 520 -11.80 12.06 19.12
N TYR A 521 -11.44 12.90 18.15
CA TYR A 521 -12.36 13.42 17.16
C TYR A 521 -11.82 13.23 15.75
N PHE A 522 -12.74 13.18 14.79
CA PHE A 522 -12.44 13.13 13.37
C PHE A 522 -12.79 14.45 12.70
N MET A 523 -11.86 15.00 11.94
CA MET A 523 -12.12 16.16 11.10
C MET A 523 -12.14 15.74 9.63
N ASN A 524 -13.30 15.73 9.01
CA ASN A 524 -13.45 15.40 7.61
C ASN A 524 -13.40 16.67 6.73
N MET A 525 -12.43 16.67 5.83
CA MET A 525 -12.22 17.71 4.85
C MET A 525 -12.56 17.18 3.46
N THR A 526 -13.33 17.94 2.70
CA THR A 526 -13.59 17.70 1.28
C THR A 526 -13.22 18.95 0.49
N GLY A 527 -12.92 18.80 -0.80
CA GLY A 527 -12.49 19.93 -1.61
C GLY A 527 -11.00 20.25 -1.50
N VAL A 528 -10.20 19.27 -1.10
CA VAL A 528 -8.74 19.40 -1.08
C VAL A 528 -8.19 19.24 -2.49
N ASN A 529 -7.46 20.23 -2.96
CA ASN A 529 -6.85 20.25 -4.29
C ASN A 529 -5.33 20.12 -4.19
N ALA A 530 -4.72 19.46 -5.18
CA ALA A 530 -3.28 19.35 -5.30
C ALA A 530 -2.84 19.47 -6.76
N ARG A 531 -1.75 20.17 -6.99
CA ARG A 531 -1.15 20.36 -8.30
C ARG A 531 0.16 19.61 -8.41
N HIS A 532 0.29 18.84 -9.48
CA HIS A 532 1.51 18.11 -9.81
C HIS A 532 1.95 18.49 -11.21
N MET A 533 3.12 19.07 -11.35
CA MET A 533 3.71 19.36 -12.66
C MET A 533 5.17 18.97 -12.67
N GLY A 534 5.71 18.71 -13.87
CA GLY A 534 7.12 18.34 -13.97
C GLY A 534 7.56 17.99 -15.38
N VAL A 535 8.82 17.63 -15.45
CA VAL A 535 9.49 17.19 -16.68
C VAL A 535 10.24 15.91 -16.40
N GLU A 536 10.11 14.96 -17.32
CA GLU A 536 10.81 13.68 -17.30
C GLU A 536 11.64 13.51 -18.57
N VAL A 537 12.84 13.01 -18.41
CA VAL A 537 13.76 12.70 -19.51
C VAL A 537 14.25 11.28 -19.38
N GLU A 538 14.08 10.49 -20.43
CA GLU A 538 14.68 9.16 -20.55
C GLU A 538 15.67 9.14 -21.70
N PHE A 539 16.82 8.55 -21.45
CA PHE A 539 17.87 8.34 -22.43
C PHE A 539 18.33 6.89 -22.40
N LYS A 540 18.43 6.26 -23.56
CA LYS A 540 19.06 4.95 -23.74
C LYS A 540 19.96 4.99 -24.95
N ALA A 541 21.18 4.46 -24.84
CA ALA A 541 22.08 4.34 -25.98
C ALA A 541 22.75 2.96 -26.00
N ARG A 542 22.95 2.46 -27.22
CA ARG A 542 23.68 1.23 -27.51
C ARG A 542 24.76 1.53 -28.59
N PRO A 543 25.83 2.29 -28.24
CA PRO A 543 26.83 2.67 -29.19
C PRO A 543 27.59 1.49 -29.80
N THR A 544 27.61 0.38 -29.09
CA THR A 544 28.16 -0.91 -29.53
C THR A 544 27.34 -2.09 -29.04
N LYS A 545 27.59 -3.29 -29.56
CA LYS A 545 26.91 -4.53 -29.12
C LYS A 545 27.23 -4.92 -27.67
N TRP A 546 28.33 -4.42 -27.14
CA TRP A 546 28.80 -4.76 -25.78
C TRP A 546 28.56 -3.66 -24.73
N LEU A 547 28.10 -2.46 -25.13
CA LEU A 547 27.89 -1.32 -24.25
C LEU A 547 26.45 -0.79 -24.36
N GLU A 548 25.75 -0.72 -23.22
CA GLU A 548 24.45 -0.04 -23.09
C GLU A 548 24.58 1.06 -22.02
N LEU A 549 24.09 2.23 -22.33
CA LEU A 549 23.99 3.36 -21.41
C LEU A 549 22.51 3.70 -21.22
N SER A 550 22.13 4.04 -20.01
CA SER A 550 20.79 4.55 -19.68
C SER A 550 20.89 5.73 -18.73
N ALA A 551 20.02 6.71 -18.90
CA ALA A 551 19.83 7.79 -17.96
C ALA A 551 18.34 8.10 -17.82
N MET A 552 17.95 8.49 -16.63
CA MET A 552 16.62 9.00 -16.34
C MET A 552 16.76 10.21 -15.42
N PHE A 553 16.00 11.25 -15.72
CA PHE A 553 15.87 12.43 -14.88
C PHE A 553 14.40 12.81 -14.78
N SER A 554 13.92 13.01 -13.58
CA SER A 554 12.57 13.51 -13.30
C SER A 554 12.66 14.68 -12.33
N TRP A 555 12.10 15.80 -12.73
CA TRP A 555 11.91 16.97 -11.88
C TRP A 555 10.40 17.25 -11.77
N GLY A 556 9.89 17.27 -10.55
CA GLY A 556 8.50 17.59 -10.25
C GLY A 556 8.37 18.79 -9.32
N ASP A 557 7.24 19.46 -9.36
CA ASP A 557 6.78 20.41 -8.38
C ASP A 557 5.36 20.03 -7.97
N TRP A 558 5.24 19.41 -6.80
CA TRP A 558 4.01 18.83 -6.30
C TRP A 558 3.62 19.54 -5.01
N THR A 559 2.51 20.28 -5.08
CA THR A 559 2.03 21.09 -3.98
C THR A 559 0.54 20.94 -3.81
N TRP A 560 0.07 21.12 -2.58
CA TRP A 560 -1.34 21.36 -2.33
C TRP A 560 -1.72 22.74 -2.85
N ASP A 561 -2.94 22.87 -3.40
CA ASP A 561 -3.41 24.09 -4.03
C ASP A 561 -4.78 24.57 -3.47
N SER A 562 -5.03 24.29 -2.20
CA SER A 562 -6.23 24.76 -1.51
C SER A 562 -5.90 25.94 -0.60
N ASP A 563 -6.48 27.12 -0.87
CA ASP A 563 -6.29 28.31 -0.04
C ASP A 563 -6.88 28.15 1.35
N SER A 564 -8.09 27.57 1.43
CA SER A 564 -8.72 27.25 2.69
C SER A 564 -9.73 26.10 2.48
N VAL A 565 -9.62 25.10 3.33
CA VAL A 565 -10.52 23.95 3.33
C VAL A 565 -11.21 23.89 4.67
N LYS A 566 -12.54 23.80 4.67
CA LYS A 566 -13.33 23.65 5.88
C LYS A 566 -13.41 22.18 6.26
N GLY A 567 -12.94 21.85 7.45
CA GLY A 567 -13.08 20.54 8.06
C GLY A 567 -14.09 20.57 9.20
N TYR A 568 -15.12 19.76 9.14
CA TYR A 568 -16.08 19.59 10.23
C TYR A 568 -15.62 18.48 11.18
N MET A 569 -15.87 18.67 12.48
CA MET A 569 -15.38 17.80 13.55
C MET A 569 -16.51 16.96 14.12
N PHE A 570 -16.25 15.67 14.29
CA PHE A 570 -17.18 14.66 14.76
C PHE A 570 -16.50 13.77 15.80
N ASP A 571 -17.26 13.23 16.75
CA ASP A 571 -16.80 12.17 17.62
C ASP A 571 -16.71 10.82 16.86
N GLU A 572 -16.24 9.78 17.53
CA GLU A 572 -16.15 8.43 16.96
C GLU A 572 -17.50 7.84 16.53
N LYS A 573 -18.59 8.34 17.08
CA LYS A 573 -19.97 7.94 16.75
C LYS A 573 -20.54 8.73 15.58
N GLY A 574 -19.79 9.72 15.08
CA GLY A 574 -20.23 10.62 14.03
C GLY A 574 -21.13 11.77 14.51
N THR A 575 -21.15 12.03 15.83
CA THR A 575 -21.88 13.18 16.40
C THR A 575 -21.10 14.45 16.12
N PRO A 576 -21.73 15.50 15.56
CA PRO A 576 -21.09 16.79 15.40
C PRO A 576 -20.69 17.37 16.76
N LEU A 577 -19.42 17.77 16.88
CA LEU A 577 -18.88 18.40 18.08
C LEU A 577 -18.97 19.91 18.04
N ALA A 578 -18.97 20.55 19.20
CA ALA A 578 -18.90 21.99 19.35
C ALA A 578 -17.46 22.48 19.51
N PHE A 579 -17.22 23.76 19.22
CA PHE A 579 -15.93 24.41 19.42
C PHE A 579 -15.98 25.29 20.68
N ASN A 580 -15.00 25.13 21.55
CA ASN A 580 -14.86 25.96 22.74
C ASN A 580 -13.87 27.10 22.47
N GLU A 581 -14.39 28.29 22.18
CA GLU A 581 -13.57 29.47 21.88
C GLU A 581 -12.64 29.88 23.04
N LYS A 582 -13.04 29.67 24.31
CA LYS A 582 -12.26 30.07 25.48
C LYS A 582 -11.00 29.23 25.67
N GLN A 583 -11.07 27.95 25.27
CA GLN A 583 -9.94 27.01 25.35
C GLN A 583 -9.21 26.87 24.04
N ASN A 584 -9.72 27.49 22.97
CA ASN A 584 -9.23 27.36 21.60
C ASN A 584 -9.08 25.89 21.17
N GLY A 585 -10.05 25.08 21.56
CA GLY A 585 -10.06 23.63 21.33
C GLY A 585 -11.46 23.09 21.04
N VAL A 586 -11.53 21.85 20.57
CA VAL A 586 -12.77 21.12 20.36
C VAL A 586 -13.25 20.58 21.71
N THR A 587 -14.53 20.81 22.02
CA THR A 587 -15.14 20.27 23.23
C THR A 587 -15.89 18.98 22.91
N SER A 588 -15.94 18.05 23.88
CA SER A 588 -16.77 16.84 23.82
C SER A 588 -18.28 17.10 23.85
N THR A 589 -18.70 18.36 24.03
CA THR A 589 -20.11 18.70 24.02
C THR A 589 -20.69 18.56 22.60
N PRO A 590 -21.77 17.76 22.39
CA PRO A 590 -22.40 17.65 21.10
C PRO A 590 -22.93 19.00 20.59
N ALA A 591 -22.79 19.28 19.32
CA ALA A 591 -23.31 20.50 18.70
C ALA A 591 -24.82 20.69 18.89
N SER A 592 -25.58 19.59 18.97
CA SER A 592 -27.02 19.60 19.25
C SER A 592 -27.38 20.22 20.61
N ALA A 593 -26.45 20.24 21.56
CA ALA A 593 -26.66 20.85 22.89
C ALA A 593 -26.58 22.38 22.85
N ILE A 594 -26.00 22.98 21.81
CA ILE A 594 -25.79 24.43 21.66
C ILE A 594 -26.42 25.00 20.40
N GLY A 595 -27.10 24.17 19.58
CA GLY A 595 -27.77 24.55 18.34
C GLY A 595 -27.07 23.97 17.11
N ALA A 596 -27.82 23.62 16.08
CA ALA A 596 -27.32 22.95 14.88
C ALA A 596 -26.33 23.80 14.03
N GLU A 597 -26.32 25.12 14.23
CA GLU A 597 -25.43 26.04 13.53
C GLU A 597 -24.03 26.13 14.13
N ASP A 598 -23.83 25.61 15.33
CA ASP A 598 -22.57 25.71 16.09
C ASP A 598 -21.70 24.46 15.96
N HIS A 599 -21.80 23.76 14.85
CA HIS A 599 -20.94 22.62 14.53
C HIS A 599 -19.46 23.05 14.48
N ALA A 600 -18.61 22.38 15.27
CA ALA A 600 -17.19 22.67 15.27
C ALA A 600 -16.55 22.43 13.91
N TRP A 601 -15.79 23.40 13.44
CA TRP A 601 -15.04 23.31 12.20
C TRP A 601 -13.72 24.09 12.32
N ALA A 602 -12.77 23.71 11.48
CA ALA A 602 -11.55 24.47 11.31
C ALA A 602 -11.28 24.75 9.83
N MET A 603 -10.65 25.88 9.57
CA MET A 603 -10.11 26.19 8.24
C MET A 603 -8.66 25.75 8.18
N VAL A 604 -8.33 24.99 7.15
CA VAL A 604 -6.95 24.55 6.92
C VAL A 604 -6.46 25.16 5.60
N ASN A 605 -5.40 25.97 5.69
CA ASN A 605 -4.73 26.51 4.51
C ASN A 605 -3.57 25.58 4.13
N MET A 606 -3.60 25.08 2.90
CA MET A 606 -2.60 24.14 2.38
C MET A 606 -1.84 24.68 1.17
N LYS A 607 -2.18 25.86 0.68
CA LYS A 607 -1.61 26.37 -0.58
C LYS A 607 -0.10 26.52 -0.53
N GLY A 608 0.56 25.91 -1.50
CA GLY A 608 2.01 25.95 -1.62
C GLY A 608 2.78 25.02 -0.68
N ILE A 609 2.07 24.18 0.11
CA ILE A 609 2.69 23.15 0.94
C ILE A 609 3.09 21.98 0.02
N HIS A 610 4.35 21.56 0.08
CA HIS A 610 4.84 20.44 -0.73
C HIS A 610 4.16 19.12 -0.34
N VAL A 611 3.81 18.30 -1.33
CA VAL A 611 3.34 16.94 -1.09
C VAL A 611 4.52 16.08 -0.65
N GLY A 612 4.40 15.44 0.52
CA GLY A 612 5.44 14.60 1.10
C GLY A 612 5.36 13.13 0.66
N GLY A 613 6.42 12.40 0.99
CA GLY A 613 6.46 10.94 0.87
C GLY A 613 7.05 10.38 -0.43
N SER A 614 7.42 11.25 -1.37
CA SER A 614 8.12 10.85 -2.60
C SER A 614 9.09 11.93 -3.04
N ALA A 615 10.25 11.53 -3.56
CA ALA A 615 11.22 12.46 -4.10
C ALA A 615 10.67 13.16 -5.35
N GLN A 616 10.61 14.49 -5.32
CA GLN A 616 10.15 15.29 -6.45
C GLN A 616 11.26 15.49 -7.49
N THR A 617 12.50 15.14 -7.17
CA THR A 617 13.61 15.05 -8.12
C THR A 617 14.28 13.70 -7.98
N THR A 618 14.36 12.97 -9.09
CA THR A 618 15.03 11.67 -9.16
C THR A 618 15.92 11.62 -10.40
N ALA A 619 17.14 11.14 -10.25
CA ALA A 619 18.02 10.86 -11.37
C ALA A 619 18.58 9.45 -11.28
N ASN A 620 18.74 8.79 -12.42
CA ASN A 620 19.40 7.49 -12.51
C ASN A 620 20.36 7.47 -13.68
N LEU A 621 21.55 6.93 -13.45
CA LEU A 621 22.56 6.68 -14.48
C LEU A 621 22.90 5.20 -14.47
N GLY A 622 22.70 4.52 -15.57
CA GLY A 622 22.94 3.10 -15.74
C GLY A 622 23.96 2.79 -16.83
N LEU A 623 24.80 1.81 -16.56
CA LEU A 623 25.76 1.26 -17.50
C LEU A 623 25.65 -0.26 -17.51
N THR A 624 25.59 -0.87 -18.70
CA THR A 624 25.67 -2.31 -18.85
C THR A 624 26.74 -2.68 -19.87
N PHE A 625 27.65 -3.54 -19.46
CA PHE A 625 28.77 -4.03 -20.26
C PHE A 625 28.64 -5.53 -20.52
N LYS A 626 28.80 -5.95 -21.78
CA LYS A 626 28.66 -7.33 -22.26
C LYS A 626 29.93 -7.75 -23.02
N PRO A 627 31.07 -7.99 -22.34
CA PRO A 627 32.37 -8.21 -22.97
C PRO A 627 32.45 -9.45 -23.86
N PHE A 628 31.68 -10.50 -23.52
CA PHE A 628 31.63 -11.74 -24.29
C PHE A 628 30.25 -12.41 -24.14
N LYS A 629 30.00 -13.42 -24.99
CA LYS A 629 28.71 -14.13 -25.03
C LYS A 629 28.36 -14.75 -23.67
N GLY A 630 27.16 -14.45 -23.21
CA GLY A 630 26.64 -15.00 -21.96
C GLY A 630 26.99 -14.18 -20.72
N PHE A 631 28.00 -13.31 -20.73
CA PHE A 631 28.35 -12.47 -19.59
C PHE A 631 27.79 -11.05 -19.71
N ARG A 632 27.27 -10.57 -18.59
CA ARG A 632 26.76 -9.20 -18.45
C ARG A 632 27.13 -8.67 -17.07
N ILE A 633 27.61 -7.45 -17.00
CA ILE A 633 27.77 -6.69 -15.76
C ILE A 633 27.10 -5.33 -15.93
N GLY A 634 26.43 -4.84 -14.89
CA GLY A 634 25.77 -3.53 -14.91
C GLY A 634 25.96 -2.83 -13.59
N ALA A 635 25.90 -1.50 -13.65
CA ALA A 635 25.89 -0.60 -12.50
C ALA A 635 24.85 0.49 -12.72
N ASP A 636 24.12 0.84 -11.69
CA ASP A 636 23.10 1.88 -11.70
C ASP A 636 23.29 2.78 -10.48
N TYR A 637 23.46 4.07 -10.68
CA TYR A 637 23.45 5.04 -9.59
C TYR A 637 22.13 5.80 -9.59
N THR A 638 21.42 5.75 -8.47
CA THR A 638 20.16 6.48 -8.29
C THR A 638 20.34 7.57 -7.25
N LEU A 639 19.89 8.79 -7.59
CA LEU A 639 19.88 9.96 -6.72
C LEU A 639 18.44 10.37 -6.43
N TYR A 640 18.17 10.74 -5.17
CA TYR A 640 16.89 11.29 -4.69
C TYR A 640 17.14 12.66 -4.07
N ASP A 641 16.44 13.67 -4.55
CA ASP A 641 16.43 15.01 -3.96
C ASP A 641 15.02 15.57 -3.92
N ARG A 642 14.82 16.65 -3.17
CA ARG A 642 13.51 17.25 -2.95
C ARG A 642 12.48 16.20 -2.50
N ASN A 643 12.93 15.27 -1.64
CA ASN A 643 12.06 14.36 -0.93
C ASN A 643 11.60 15.05 0.35
N TYR A 644 10.30 15.16 0.54
CA TYR A 644 9.70 15.81 1.69
C TYR A 644 9.11 14.78 2.65
N ALA A 645 9.22 15.05 3.95
CA ALA A 645 8.67 14.20 5.00
C ALA A 645 7.16 14.03 4.84
N TYR A 646 6.64 12.86 5.25
CA TYR A 646 5.21 12.69 5.47
C TYR A 646 4.74 13.61 6.59
N TYR A 647 3.50 14.04 6.54
CA TYR A 647 2.92 14.86 7.61
C TYR A 647 1.42 14.56 7.75
N SER A 648 0.92 14.75 8.95
CA SER A 648 -0.51 14.78 9.23
C SER A 648 -1.01 16.22 9.21
N PHE A 649 -2.26 16.41 8.83
CA PHE A 649 -2.87 17.72 8.86
C PHE A 649 -3.32 18.04 10.30
N SER A 650 -2.44 18.60 11.16
CA SER A 650 -2.78 18.97 12.52
C SER A 650 -2.86 20.50 12.68
N GLY A 651 -3.99 21.00 13.19
CA GLY A 651 -4.27 22.41 13.35
C GLY A 651 -4.64 23.15 12.08
N SER A 652 -4.94 24.44 12.21
CA SER A 652 -5.37 25.32 11.10
C SER A 652 -4.22 25.80 10.21
N ASN A 653 -2.98 25.77 10.68
CA ASN A 653 -1.81 26.20 9.93
C ASN A 653 -0.86 25.02 9.70
N LEU A 654 -0.75 24.58 8.46
CA LEU A 654 0.23 23.56 8.07
C LEU A 654 1.61 24.20 7.93
N LEU A 655 2.61 23.54 8.51
CA LEU A 655 4.00 23.86 8.29
C LEU A 655 4.52 23.12 7.04
N GLN A 656 5.48 23.73 6.34
CA GLN A 656 6.18 23.06 5.25
C GLN A 656 6.80 21.75 5.77
N PRO A 657 6.65 20.64 5.04
CA PRO A 657 7.31 19.39 5.42
C PRO A 657 8.82 19.52 5.31
N TRP A 658 9.51 18.87 6.25
CA TRP A 658 10.97 18.85 6.22
C TRP A 658 11.49 18.26 4.90
N LYS A 659 12.39 18.98 4.25
CA LYS A 659 13.11 18.47 3.08
C LYS A 659 14.18 17.50 3.55
N ILE A 660 14.02 16.22 3.23
CA ILE A 660 15.01 15.18 3.51
C ILE A 660 16.31 15.50 2.75
N PRO A 661 17.48 15.36 3.36
CA PRO A 661 18.76 15.53 2.69
C PRO A 661 18.88 14.63 1.44
N THR A 662 19.55 15.15 0.41
CA THR A 662 19.82 14.41 -0.82
C THR A 662 20.47 13.07 -0.49
N GLY A 663 19.91 12.00 -1.05
CA GLY A 663 20.37 10.64 -0.86
C GLY A 663 20.51 9.90 -2.18
N GLY A 664 21.19 8.77 -2.13
CA GLY A 664 21.31 7.93 -3.32
C GLY A 664 22.11 6.67 -3.05
N CYS A 665 22.12 5.78 -4.02
CA CYS A 665 22.86 4.53 -3.92
C CYS A 665 23.38 4.05 -5.28
N LEU A 666 24.49 3.31 -5.25
CA LEU A 666 25.05 2.59 -6.37
C LEU A 666 24.70 1.11 -6.23
N ASP A 667 24.00 0.57 -7.22
CA ASP A 667 23.67 -0.85 -7.31
C ASP A 667 24.48 -1.49 -8.43
N MET A 668 24.97 -2.70 -8.22
CA MET A 668 25.69 -3.49 -9.23
C MET A 668 25.05 -4.85 -9.42
N ARG A 669 25.07 -5.34 -10.65
CA ARG A 669 24.59 -6.67 -11.02
C ARG A 669 25.53 -7.33 -12.00
N ALA A 670 25.70 -8.65 -11.87
CA ALA A 670 26.41 -9.45 -12.83
C ALA A 670 25.66 -10.74 -13.13
N SER A 671 25.77 -11.23 -14.34
CA SER A 671 25.25 -12.55 -14.70
C SER A 671 26.09 -13.22 -15.78
N TYR A 672 26.21 -14.54 -15.66
CA TYR A 672 26.87 -15.38 -16.63
C TYR A 672 26.00 -16.58 -16.99
N SER A 673 25.65 -16.70 -18.27
CA SER A 673 24.87 -17.81 -18.81
C SER A 673 25.75 -18.70 -19.65
N PHE A 674 25.78 -19.99 -19.37
CA PHE A 674 26.57 -21.01 -20.03
C PHE A 674 25.77 -22.30 -20.21
N GLU A 675 26.22 -23.16 -21.13
CA GLU A 675 25.56 -24.42 -21.45
C GLU A 675 26.37 -25.58 -20.85
N ILE A 676 25.66 -26.52 -20.23
CA ILE A 676 26.21 -27.79 -19.73
C ILE A 676 25.41 -28.91 -20.41
N GLY A 677 25.97 -29.48 -21.47
CA GLY A 677 25.26 -30.43 -22.30
C GLY A 677 23.98 -29.83 -22.90
N LYS A 678 22.81 -30.37 -22.53
CA LYS A 678 21.50 -29.88 -23.02
C LYS A 678 20.81 -28.84 -22.13
N VAL A 679 21.41 -28.51 -20.99
CA VAL A 679 20.85 -27.56 -20.04
C VAL A 679 21.59 -26.24 -20.07
N ARG A 680 20.85 -25.16 -19.85
CA ARG A 680 21.42 -23.81 -19.75
C ARG A 680 21.44 -23.37 -18.29
N ALA A 681 22.62 -23.13 -17.76
CA ALA A 681 22.83 -22.57 -16.44
C ALA A 681 23.04 -21.07 -16.51
N THR A 682 22.53 -20.33 -15.51
CA THR A 682 22.78 -18.90 -15.34
C THR A 682 23.15 -18.65 -13.88
N LEU A 683 24.35 -18.17 -13.63
CA LEU A 683 24.80 -17.64 -12.36
C LEU A 683 24.59 -16.13 -12.38
N SER A 684 23.89 -15.57 -11.40
CA SER A 684 23.65 -14.13 -11.28
C SER A 684 23.90 -13.65 -9.85
N GLY A 685 24.35 -12.42 -9.70
CA GLY A 685 24.55 -11.77 -8.42
C GLY A 685 24.15 -10.29 -8.51
N ASN A 686 23.64 -9.79 -7.39
CA ASN A 686 23.32 -8.37 -7.22
C ASN A 686 23.95 -7.91 -5.90
N ILE A 687 24.45 -6.68 -5.92
CA ILE A 687 24.92 -5.95 -4.73
C ILE A 687 24.20 -4.61 -4.76
N ASN A 688 23.35 -4.35 -3.80
CA ASN A 688 22.66 -3.08 -3.66
C ASN A 688 23.43 -2.19 -2.69
N ASN A 689 23.43 -0.90 -2.93
CA ASN A 689 24.15 0.10 -2.16
C ASN A 689 25.62 -0.30 -1.93
N VAL A 690 26.37 -0.51 -3.03
CA VAL A 690 27.78 -0.96 -3.02
C VAL A 690 28.68 -0.05 -2.20
N LEU A 691 28.38 1.26 -2.21
CA LEU A 691 29.14 2.26 -1.47
C LEU A 691 28.76 2.35 0.01
N ASN A 692 27.80 1.55 0.44
CA ASN A 692 27.25 1.56 1.80
C ASN A 692 26.86 2.96 2.26
N GLN A 693 26.28 3.76 1.38
CA GLN A 693 25.84 5.12 1.68
C GLN A 693 24.72 5.09 2.73
N LEU A 694 24.89 5.87 3.78
CA LEU A 694 23.86 6.10 4.79
C LEU A 694 23.04 7.32 4.39
N TYR A 695 21.77 7.11 4.07
CA TYR A 695 20.84 8.19 3.76
C TYR A 695 19.47 7.91 4.39
N ILE A 696 18.67 8.96 4.54
CA ILE A 696 17.32 8.86 5.11
C ILE A 696 16.36 8.43 3.99
N GLU A 697 15.69 7.30 4.19
CA GLU A 697 14.72 6.77 3.24
C GLU A 697 13.37 7.45 3.36
N LYS A 698 12.89 7.61 4.60
CA LYS A 698 11.59 8.20 4.93
C LYS A 698 11.69 9.02 6.20
N ALA A 699 10.90 10.09 6.26
CA ALA A 699 10.76 10.93 7.44
C ALA A 699 9.30 11.34 7.62
N TRP A 700 8.93 11.66 8.85
CA TRP A 700 7.62 12.19 9.25
C TRP A 700 7.80 13.47 10.04
N ASN A 701 7.02 14.47 9.71
CA ASN A 701 6.93 15.67 10.54
C ASN A 701 6.35 15.30 11.91
N PRO A 702 6.74 15.97 12.97
CA PRO A 702 6.09 15.83 14.28
C PRO A 702 4.65 16.35 14.22
N GLU A 703 3.84 15.93 15.17
CA GLU A 703 2.51 16.51 15.38
C GLU A 703 2.65 17.92 15.95
N THR A 704 2.35 18.91 15.12
CA THR A 704 2.69 20.31 15.43
C THR A 704 1.83 20.93 16.53
N VAL A 705 0.61 20.45 16.71
CA VAL A 705 -0.33 21.02 17.69
C VAL A 705 -0.08 20.44 19.08
N SER A 706 -0.05 19.12 19.21
CA SER A 706 0.15 18.45 20.50
C SER A 706 1.51 18.75 21.14
N GLN A 707 2.54 19.06 20.31
CA GLN A 707 3.90 19.34 20.76
C GLN A 707 4.25 20.83 20.72
N ASN A 708 3.31 21.73 20.40
CA ASN A 708 3.52 23.17 20.26
C ASN A 708 4.72 23.54 19.36
N ILE A 709 4.91 22.80 18.27
CA ILE A 709 6.02 22.98 17.33
C ILE A 709 5.67 24.11 16.35
N LYS A 710 6.55 25.11 16.28
CA LYS A 710 6.41 26.27 15.38
C LYS A 710 7.23 26.14 14.10
N GLU A 711 8.25 25.29 14.10
CA GLU A 711 9.14 25.04 12.95
C GLU A 711 9.52 23.56 12.90
N VAL A 712 9.46 22.97 11.71
CA VAL A 712 9.90 21.60 11.45
C VAL A 712 11.33 21.62 10.96
N ASN A 713 12.21 20.90 11.64
CA ASN A 713 13.64 20.84 11.34
C ASN A 713 14.22 19.43 11.60
N ALA A 714 15.51 19.26 11.40
CA ALA A 714 16.20 17.98 11.53
C ALA A 714 16.12 17.37 12.96
N ASP A 715 15.94 18.19 14.00
CA ASP A 715 15.97 17.73 15.39
C ASP A 715 14.62 17.17 15.85
N ASN A 716 13.51 17.61 15.23
CA ASN A 716 12.16 17.22 15.66
C ASN A 716 11.42 16.28 14.69
N VAL A 717 11.98 16.01 13.50
CA VAL A 717 11.41 15.03 12.58
C VAL A 717 11.76 13.61 12.98
N TYR A 718 10.88 12.67 12.69
CA TYR A 718 11.09 11.24 12.90
C TYR A 718 11.53 10.60 11.58
N PHE A 719 12.55 9.76 11.60
CA PHE A 719 13.02 9.14 10.37
C PHE A 719 13.66 7.78 10.61
N TYR A 720 13.88 7.06 9.53
CA TYR A 720 14.78 5.92 9.51
C TYR A 720 15.62 5.88 8.24
N PHE A 721 16.75 5.20 8.36
CA PHE A 721 17.72 5.09 7.29
C PHE A 721 17.34 4.01 6.28
N ALA A 722 17.75 4.22 5.04
CA ALA A 722 17.75 3.19 4.00
C ALA A 722 18.67 2.03 4.39
N LYS A 723 18.48 0.91 3.73
CA LYS A 723 19.37 -0.25 3.88
C LYS A 723 20.78 0.09 3.41
N GLY A 724 21.77 -0.35 4.16
CA GLY A 724 23.15 -0.37 3.71
C GLY A 724 23.39 -1.45 2.65
N THR A 725 24.61 -1.89 2.48
CA THR A 725 24.97 -2.90 1.47
C THR A 725 24.26 -4.22 1.71
N THR A 726 23.51 -4.68 0.70
CA THR A 726 22.93 -6.02 0.65
C THR A 726 23.34 -6.73 -0.63
N TYR A 727 23.47 -8.05 -0.56
CA TYR A 727 23.86 -8.84 -1.73
C TYR A 727 23.10 -10.17 -1.79
N ASN A 728 22.96 -10.67 -3.00
CA ASN A 728 22.51 -12.04 -3.24
C ASN A 728 23.18 -12.63 -4.48
N ILE A 729 23.29 -13.96 -4.48
CA ILE A 729 23.76 -14.77 -5.60
C ILE A 729 22.72 -15.84 -5.91
N ARG A 730 22.49 -16.14 -7.17
CA ARG A 730 21.50 -17.12 -7.62
C ARG A 730 22.04 -17.98 -8.77
N LEU A 731 21.90 -19.28 -8.64
CA LEU A 731 22.08 -20.23 -9.73
C LEU A 731 20.70 -20.67 -10.26
N LYS A 732 20.50 -20.56 -11.58
CA LYS A 732 19.29 -21.03 -12.27
C LYS A 732 19.69 -21.99 -13.37
N ILE A 733 19.07 -23.17 -13.40
CA ILE A 733 19.25 -24.22 -14.41
C ILE A 733 17.96 -24.36 -15.19
N ASN A 734 18.00 -24.16 -16.51
CA ASN A 734 16.85 -24.34 -17.41
C ASN A 734 17.07 -25.64 -18.23
N PHE A 735 16.02 -26.43 -18.38
CA PHE A 735 16.03 -27.74 -19.06
C PHE A 735 14.80 -27.93 -19.97
#